data_40949d556dbeb378f7cc3792434765e9
#
_entry.id   40949d556dbeb378f7cc3792434765e9
#
_cell.length_a   1.000
_cell.length_b   1.000
_cell.length_c   1.000
_cell.angle_alpha   90.00
_cell.angle_beta   90.00
_cell.angle_gamma   90.00
#
_symmetry.space_group_name_H-M   'P 1'
#
loop_
_entity.id
_entity.type
_entity.pdbx_description
1 polymer ?
#
loop_
_entity_poly.entity_id
_entity_poly.type
_entity_poly.pdbx_seq_one_letter_code
_entity_poly.pdbx_strand_id
1 'polypeptide(L)'
;MTDTAEGPVRFNILGPLECRTHRGRSVAIGGLVPERVLVCLLLAPGQLVPVPHLVEAVWGEDCPTTAAHQIRKAVAGLRRRIPDGPQLIATSGPGYRIVPGPHQLDATEFADLIRQSQQEEAAGNPGQAVDALRTALALWRGPVLAGTGGAVIAAASAALEERRLAAVERFFELRLRMGESTELVGELRDLVNAYPLQEALRAQLMLALYRGGRPAESLLEYDRARKLLADELGIDPGERLATLHLAVLRSSPDLAMAPSTPHGAGAPAPHRCTLPYDLPDFTGRKAELAQLANHRGQPDAEHRDGPPRGPGWSPRIVAVDGMGGSGKTSLAVRVAHQLADNFPDAHLYVDLRGHTPGEQPLQPGTVAGMLLRMLEVPGTQIPDDIPGRLVMWRSTVVHHRLLLLLDNAAGSGQVLPLLPGSADTLVIVTSRTRLVELDGAEWISLGVMPPADSTAMLSTILGAERAGQEPGAVAELAELCGHLPLALRIAGARLRNRPRWTVRYLVDLLRDETRRLEELRAGERSVTATLTLSYDALDEANRDAFLLLGQHPGTEMDRYSAAALLGTDPAPAEDILEHLLDTHLLQQHETSRYAFHDLVRSFALWLRSRDHPPGAQDHDALARLADYYHAASDMACDLAFPGRRPEQPPGPAAPLSLPVLTSGHTARAWLSRESDNLAQVAEQARDAGQYRQAADLAHNAVLALDARGRFEEFHRIATLGVECARALHDRSLLARGLSDLAAAAWRLGLLQDGLTATEESLDLAVSLDDRTGEAESTGMLGLLLATLGRYDEARAHLRRSIELKHELGAYRAQAQSLTDLSSLHEHCGRYREAAEAARHAIELNHRIGAWDMEALALTDLAVAHLGMDQDEQAGNCLDRVLELNAESAPAAEMSRVHALCAQVQHRLGANAAATRHAQRALELDGSSRAPLRQAAVRNILGVVYLGQGRYTAAADLHTAAHDIATGVGYRIEAARALAGLSAALRAGGDTEAADDYRGRAAAEFDQLGIPSGNRT
;
A
#
# COMPACT_ATOMS: atom_id res chain seq x y z
N MET A 1 -24.29 36.93 45.05
CA MET A 1 -25.46 36.41 44.31
C MET A 1 -24.94 35.32 43.37
N THR A 2 -24.96 34.11 43.86
CA THR A 2 -24.51 32.89 43.15
C THR A 2 -25.60 32.41 42.23
N ASP A 3 -25.39 32.48 40.94
CA ASP A 3 -26.28 31.95 39.89
C ASP A 3 -26.12 30.41 39.84
N THR A 4 -26.92 29.67 40.61
CA THR A 4 -26.95 28.22 40.72
C THR A 4 -28.30 27.65 40.26
N ALA A 5 -28.66 27.91 39.01
CA ALA A 5 -29.71 27.17 38.36
C ALA A 5 -29.15 26.44 37.13
N GLU A 6 -28.37 25.40 37.36
CA GLU A 6 -28.18 24.36 36.37
C GLU A 6 -29.52 23.60 36.23
N GLY A 7 -30.26 23.80 35.13
CA GLY A 7 -31.55 23.19 34.90
C GLY A 7 -31.52 21.66 34.87
N PRO A 8 -32.65 20.98 34.71
CA PRO A 8 -32.80 19.53 34.88
C PRO A 8 -31.82 18.71 34.00
N VAL A 9 -31.33 17.60 34.56
CA VAL A 9 -30.38 16.70 33.89
C VAL A 9 -31.13 15.71 33.00
N ARG A 10 -30.65 15.46 31.81
CA ARG A 10 -31.16 14.43 30.89
C ARG A 10 -30.25 13.18 30.96
N PHE A 11 -30.90 12.02 31.08
CA PHE A 11 -30.27 10.72 31.07
C PHE A 11 -30.59 10.02 29.76
N ASN A 12 -29.58 9.55 29.05
CA ASN A 12 -29.71 8.82 27.83
C ASN A 12 -29.15 7.41 28.00
N ILE A 13 -30.00 6.39 27.89
CA ILE A 13 -29.67 4.97 28.01
C ILE A 13 -29.95 4.16 26.74
N LEU A 14 -30.60 4.74 25.75
CA LEU A 14 -30.85 4.11 24.44
C LEU A 14 -29.60 4.25 23.52
N GLY A 15 -28.48 3.71 23.98
CA GLY A 15 -27.13 3.79 23.46
C GLY A 15 -26.13 3.75 24.60
N PRO A 16 -24.86 4.19 24.42
CA PRO A 16 -23.92 4.39 25.52
C PRO A 16 -24.53 5.34 26.58
N LEU A 17 -24.32 5.04 27.88
CA LEU A 17 -24.83 5.87 28.96
C LEU A 17 -24.29 7.31 28.85
N GLU A 18 -25.19 8.28 28.75
CA GLU A 18 -24.83 9.70 28.81
C GLU A 18 -25.71 10.40 29.85
N CYS A 19 -25.07 11.30 30.59
CA CYS A 19 -25.74 12.20 31.50
C CYS A 19 -25.38 13.63 31.09
N ARG A 20 -26.36 14.45 30.70
CA ARG A 20 -26.17 15.82 30.23
C ARG A 20 -27.02 16.82 30.97
N THR A 21 -26.43 17.98 31.28
CA THR A 21 -27.23 19.13 31.77
C THR A 21 -28.06 19.70 30.61
N HIS A 22 -29.05 20.45 30.89
CA HIS A 22 -29.92 21.10 29.88
C HIS A 22 -29.14 22.02 28.92
N ARG A 23 -27.93 22.47 29.32
CA ARG A 23 -26.97 23.24 28.47
C ARG A 23 -26.04 22.33 27.63
N GLY A 24 -26.32 21.02 27.60
CA GLY A 24 -25.55 20.04 26.80
C GLY A 24 -24.19 19.64 27.40
N ARG A 25 -23.80 20.11 28.59
CA ARG A 25 -22.56 19.69 29.27
C ARG A 25 -22.69 18.23 29.76
N SER A 26 -21.68 17.41 29.48
CA SER A 26 -21.59 16.04 30.01
C SER A 26 -21.29 16.07 31.51
N VAL A 27 -21.98 15.24 32.26
CA VAL A 27 -21.78 15.03 33.72
C VAL A 27 -21.04 13.71 33.90
N ALA A 28 -19.81 13.74 34.45
CA ALA A 28 -19.01 12.57 34.68
C ALA A 28 -19.55 11.73 35.85
N ILE A 29 -19.96 10.50 35.61
CA ILE A 29 -20.54 9.59 36.58
C ILE A 29 -19.51 9.03 37.55
N GLY A 30 -18.27 8.76 37.07
CA GLY A 30 -17.11 8.44 37.90
C GLY A 30 -16.93 6.96 38.21
N GLY A 31 -16.58 6.19 37.19
CA GLY A 31 -16.17 4.77 37.31
C GLY A 31 -17.31 3.76 37.28
N LEU A 32 -16.95 2.49 37.10
CA LEU A 32 -17.86 1.40 36.74
C LEU A 32 -18.95 1.11 37.79
N VAL A 33 -18.64 1.18 39.10
CA VAL A 33 -19.61 0.89 40.15
C VAL A 33 -20.74 1.97 40.24
N PRO A 34 -20.41 3.28 40.30
CA PRO A 34 -21.45 4.31 40.24
C PRO A 34 -22.26 4.26 38.93
N GLU A 35 -21.63 3.93 37.80
CA GLU A 35 -22.27 3.83 36.51
C GLU A 35 -23.33 2.70 36.49
N ARG A 36 -22.97 1.48 36.92
CA ARG A 36 -23.88 0.34 37.02
C ARG A 36 -25.04 0.62 38.01
N VAL A 37 -24.74 1.24 39.15
CA VAL A 37 -25.76 1.63 40.11
C VAL A 37 -26.76 2.62 39.48
N LEU A 38 -26.26 3.65 38.79
CA LEU A 38 -27.12 4.63 38.13
C LEU A 38 -27.99 3.97 37.05
N VAL A 39 -27.39 3.11 36.22
CA VAL A 39 -28.12 2.37 35.18
C VAL A 39 -29.24 1.51 35.76
N CYS A 40 -28.98 0.75 36.82
CA CYS A 40 -30.00 -0.06 37.47
C CYS A 40 -31.18 0.78 38.01
N LEU A 41 -30.90 1.97 38.53
CA LEU A 41 -31.94 2.89 38.97
C LEU A 41 -32.72 3.47 37.79
N LEU A 42 -32.07 3.81 36.66
CA LEU A 42 -32.69 4.36 35.48
C LEU A 42 -33.49 3.32 34.67
N LEU A 43 -33.15 2.03 34.77
CA LEU A 43 -33.94 0.92 34.19
C LEU A 43 -35.25 0.65 34.95
N ALA A 44 -35.34 1.10 36.18
CA ALA A 44 -36.58 0.99 37.01
C ALA A 44 -36.99 2.38 37.53
N PRO A 45 -37.33 3.35 36.66
CA PRO A 45 -37.65 4.71 37.07
C PRO A 45 -38.90 4.76 37.94
N GLY A 46 -38.78 5.46 39.04
CA GLY A 46 -39.87 5.58 40.04
C GLY A 46 -40.04 4.37 40.95
N GLN A 47 -39.41 3.24 40.71
CA GLN A 47 -39.53 2.04 41.54
C GLN A 47 -38.40 1.97 42.57
N LEU A 48 -38.71 1.24 43.65
CA LEU A 48 -37.69 0.94 44.68
C LEU A 48 -36.78 -0.18 44.21
N VAL A 49 -35.50 0.10 44.11
CA VAL A 49 -34.48 -0.92 43.82
C VAL A 49 -33.76 -1.27 45.14
N PRO A 50 -33.94 -2.50 45.67
CA PRO A 50 -33.29 -2.94 46.90
C PRO A 50 -31.74 -3.01 46.79
N VAL A 51 -31.02 -2.75 47.90
CA VAL A 51 -29.55 -2.83 47.91
C VAL A 51 -29.02 -4.20 47.45
N PRO A 52 -29.60 -5.35 47.84
CA PRO A 52 -29.19 -6.65 47.32
C PRO A 52 -29.24 -6.76 45.80
N HIS A 53 -30.26 -6.22 45.16
CA HIS A 53 -30.39 -6.23 43.68
C HIS A 53 -29.34 -5.33 43.01
N LEU A 54 -29.00 -4.19 43.63
CA LEU A 54 -27.90 -3.35 43.16
C LEU A 54 -26.54 -4.04 43.31
N VAL A 55 -26.36 -4.82 44.35
CA VAL A 55 -25.14 -5.62 44.56
C VAL A 55 -25.01 -6.69 43.48
N GLU A 56 -26.06 -7.44 43.20
CA GLU A 56 -26.12 -8.46 42.17
C GLU A 56 -25.83 -7.86 40.79
N ALA A 57 -26.46 -6.73 40.46
CA ALA A 57 -26.27 -6.04 39.18
C ALA A 57 -24.86 -5.51 38.95
N VAL A 58 -24.13 -5.15 40.03
CA VAL A 58 -22.76 -4.62 39.95
C VAL A 58 -21.73 -5.71 39.91
N TRP A 59 -21.85 -6.78 40.71
CA TRP A 59 -20.80 -7.78 40.87
C TRP A 59 -21.22 -9.21 40.47
N GLY A 60 -22.52 -9.52 40.37
CA GLY A 60 -22.96 -10.89 40.13
C GLY A 60 -22.57 -11.82 41.24
N GLU A 61 -21.98 -12.96 40.90
CA GLU A 61 -21.51 -13.99 41.84
C GLU A 61 -20.23 -13.58 42.57
N ASP A 62 -19.42 -12.69 42.03
CA ASP A 62 -18.15 -12.21 42.59
C ASP A 62 -18.33 -11.07 43.62
N CYS A 63 -19.24 -11.21 44.53
CA CYS A 63 -19.67 -10.16 45.45
C CYS A 63 -18.63 -9.96 46.61
N PRO A 64 -17.97 -8.79 46.73
CA PRO A 64 -17.11 -8.50 47.88
C PRO A 64 -17.88 -8.28 49.18
N THR A 65 -17.31 -8.66 50.31
CA THR A 65 -17.92 -8.49 51.65
C THR A 65 -18.29 -7.04 51.97
N THR A 66 -17.66 -6.06 51.28
CA THR A 66 -17.93 -4.62 51.44
C THR A 66 -18.92 -4.07 50.44
N ALA A 67 -19.59 -4.90 49.57
CA ALA A 67 -20.42 -4.47 48.47
C ALA A 67 -21.53 -3.48 48.89
N ALA A 68 -22.29 -3.78 49.97
CA ALA A 68 -23.33 -2.89 50.43
C ALA A 68 -22.80 -1.49 50.86
N HIS A 69 -21.57 -1.44 51.40
CA HIS A 69 -20.92 -0.18 51.75
C HIS A 69 -20.49 0.57 50.47
N GLN A 70 -19.97 -0.14 49.47
CA GLN A 70 -19.59 0.45 48.18
C GLN A 70 -20.82 1.02 47.44
N ILE A 71 -21.97 0.34 47.42
CA ILE A 71 -23.22 0.87 46.89
C ILE A 71 -23.61 2.18 47.59
N ARG A 72 -23.58 2.26 48.92
CA ARG A 72 -23.89 3.51 49.67
C ARG A 72 -22.92 4.63 49.25
N LYS A 73 -21.63 4.32 49.13
CA LYS A 73 -20.57 5.28 48.71
C LYS A 73 -20.83 5.74 47.26
N ALA A 74 -21.19 4.82 46.36
CA ALA A 74 -21.55 5.14 44.99
C ALA A 74 -22.75 6.08 44.89
N VAL A 75 -23.86 5.75 45.59
CA VAL A 75 -25.04 6.62 45.65
C VAL A 75 -24.75 8.01 46.25
N ALA A 76 -23.96 8.09 47.31
CA ALA A 76 -23.51 9.35 47.86
C ALA A 76 -22.63 10.15 46.87
N GLY A 77 -21.81 9.45 46.08
CA GLY A 77 -21.03 10.04 44.97
C GLY A 77 -21.93 10.58 43.85
N LEU A 78 -22.90 9.82 43.40
CA LEU A 78 -23.85 10.19 42.36
C LEU A 78 -24.67 11.43 42.81
N ARG A 79 -25.18 11.45 44.05
CA ARG A 79 -25.93 12.58 44.59
C ARG A 79 -25.13 13.90 44.62
N ARG A 80 -23.80 13.83 44.71
CA ARG A 80 -22.95 15.03 44.70
C ARG A 80 -22.59 15.48 43.30
N ARG A 81 -22.51 14.56 42.33
CA ARG A 81 -22.04 14.86 40.95
C ARG A 81 -23.18 15.25 40.03
N ILE A 82 -24.38 14.66 40.23
CA ILE A 82 -25.55 14.93 39.42
C ILE A 82 -26.25 16.18 40.01
N PRO A 83 -26.49 17.22 39.19
CA PRO A 83 -27.35 18.35 39.63
C PRO A 83 -28.70 17.84 40.15
N ASP A 84 -29.17 18.39 41.24
CA ASP A 84 -30.37 17.94 41.97
C ASP A 84 -30.36 16.46 42.40
N GLY A 85 -29.19 15.85 42.44
CA GLY A 85 -28.98 14.42 42.77
C GLY A 85 -29.59 13.95 44.06
N PRO A 86 -29.58 14.71 45.21
CA PRO A 86 -30.26 14.35 46.45
C PRO A 86 -31.79 14.26 46.29
N GLN A 87 -32.38 15.04 45.39
CA GLN A 87 -33.82 15.06 45.09
C GLN A 87 -34.20 13.96 44.09
N LEU A 88 -33.32 13.74 43.06
CA LEU A 88 -33.50 12.74 42.03
C LEU A 88 -33.37 11.31 42.59
N ILE A 89 -32.35 11.06 43.44
CA ILE A 89 -32.12 9.74 44.01
C ILE A 89 -32.52 9.74 45.47
N ALA A 90 -33.72 9.24 45.75
CA ALA A 90 -34.25 9.13 47.09
C ALA A 90 -33.87 7.82 47.78
N THR A 91 -33.62 7.86 49.10
CA THR A 91 -33.52 6.64 49.90
C THR A 91 -34.93 6.23 50.33
N SER A 92 -35.34 5.00 50.10
CA SER A 92 -36.66 4.47 50.43
C SER A 92 -36.48 3.07 51.02
N GLY A 93 -36.76 2.93 52.33
CA GLY A 93 -36.64 1.66 53.00
C GLY A 93 -35.29 0.98 52.81
N PRO A 94 -35.23 -0.29 52.33
CA PRO A 94 -33.98 -1.07 52.17
C PRO A 94 -33.23 -0.78 50.85
N GLY A 95 -33.59 0.30 50.10
CA GLY A 95 -33.00 0.56 48.81
C GLY A 95 -33.05 2.02 48.37
N TYR A 96 -32.94 2.23 47.08
CA TYR A 96 -32.90 3.55 46.43
C TYR A 96 -33.94 3.61 45.31
N ARG A 97 -34.41 4.80 45.03
CA ARG A 97 -35.32 5.09 43.93
C ARG A 97 -34.89 6.35 43.20
N ILE A 98 -34.87 6.31 41.87
CA ILE A 98 -34.68 7.49 41.06
C ILE A 98 -36.03 7.91 40.43
N VAL A 99 -36.33 9.22 40.46
CA VAL A 99 -37.56 9.77 39.87
C VAL A 99 -37.17 10.86 38.88
N PRO A 100 -36.84 10.50 37.64
CA PRO A 100 -36.65 11.50 36.59
C PRO A 100 -37.96 12.25 36.29
N GLY A 101 -37.84 13.55 36.00
CA GLY A 101 -39.00 14.31 35.50
C GLY A 101 -39.35 13.96 34.04
N PRO A 102 -40.46 14.48 33.52
CA PRO A 102 -40.87 14.32 32.13
C PRO A 102 -39.69 14.68 31.17
N HIS A 103 -39.49 13.88 30.15
CA HIS A 103 -38.37 14.05 29.12
C HIS A 103 -36.94 14.04 29.68
N GLN A 104 -36.76 13.66 30.93
CA GLN A 104 -35.39 13.53 31.50
C GLN A 104 -34.73 12.18 31.23
N LEU A 105 -35.49 11.17 30.79
CA LEU A 105 -34.98 9.84 30.46
C LEU A 105 -35.45 9.45 29.05
N ASP A 106 -34.52 9.20 28.15
CA ASP A 106 -34.79 8.84 26.75
C ASP A 106 -35.63 7.56 26.62
N ALA A 107 -35.43 6.55 27.47
CA ALA A 107 -36.26 5.33 27.48
C ALA A 107 -37.73 5.59 27.87
N THR A 108 -38.00 6.56 28.74
CA THR A 108 -39.35 6.96 29.08
C THR A 108 -39.98 7.73 27.92
N GLU A 109 -39.25 8.66 27.34
CA GLU A 109 -39.66 9.42 26.15
C GLU A 109 -40.02 8.50 24.99
N PHE A 110 -39.18 7.47 24.75
CA PHE A 110 -39.41 6.43 23.77
C PHE A 110 -40.73 5.70 24.02
N ALA A 111 -40.99 5.27 25.27
CA ALA A 111 -42.21 4.57 25.62
C ALA A 111 -43.46 5.46 25.47
N ASP A 112 -43.32 6.76 25.75
CA ASP A 112 -44.44 7.73 25.61
C ASP A 112 -44.75 7.98 24.13
N LEU A 113 -43.72 8.12 23.26
CA LEU A 113 -43.90 8.27 21.82
C LEU A 113 -44.50 7.02 21.16
N ILE A 114 -44.13 5.80 21.61
CA ILE A 114 -44.80 4.56 21.18
C ILE A 114 -46.30 4.58 21.54
N ARG A 115 -46.62 5.01 22.77
CA ARG A 115 -48.02 5.10 23.22
C ARG A 115 -48.79 6.15 22.43
N GLN A 116 -48.17 7.29 22.17
CA GLN A 116 -48.73 8.34 21.31
C GLN A 116 -49.01 7.79 19.90
N SER A 117 -48.06 7.08 19.28
CA SER A 117 -48.27 6.46 17.98
C SER A 117 -49.49 5.52 17.96
N GLN A 118 -49.67 4.69 19.01
CA GLN A 118 -50.82 3.80 19.14
C GLN A 118 -52.15 4.58 19.26
N GLN A 119 -52.15 5.70 19.97
CA GLN A 119 -53.32 6.57 20.12
C GLN A 119 -53.68 7.25 18.80
N GLU A 120 -52.71 7.78 18.07
CA GLU A 120 -52.92 8.41 16.78
C GLU A 120 -53.41 7.41 15.73
N GLU A 121 -52.89 6.18 15.75
CA GLU A 121 -53.38 5.12 14.88
C GLU A 121 -54.86 4.76 15.21
N ALA A 122 -55.18 4.61 16.48
CA ALA A 122 -56.58 4.36 16.92
C ALA A 122 -57.51 5.52 16.56
N ALA A 123 -57.01 6.74 16.49
CA ALA A 123 -57.74 7.94 16.06
C ALA A 123 -57.86 8.05 14.52
N GLY A 124 -57.27 7.13 13.74
CA GLY A 124 -57.33 7.15 12.28
C GLY A 124 -56.33 8.10 11.63
N ASN A 125 -55.28 8.50 12.34
CA ASN A 125 -54.21 9.41 11.88
C ASN A 125 -52.89 8.66 11.62
N PRO A 126 -52.77 7.78 10.59
CA PRO A 126 -51.57 6.95 10.39
C PRO A 126 -50.30 7.77 10.12
N GLY A 127 -50.41 8.95 9.50
CA GLY A 127 -49.25 9.83 9.28
C GLY A 127 -48.62 10.35 10.57
N GLN A 128 -49.48 10.80 11.53
CA GLN A 128 -49.00 11.26 12.85
C GLN A 128 -48.45 10.09 13.69
N ALA A 129 -49.00 8.90 13.52
CA ALA A 129 -48.49 7.68 14.14
C ALA A 129 -47.07 7.32 13.63
N VAL A 130 -46.84 7.44 12.34
CA VAL A 130 -45.51 7.24 11.72
C VAL A 130 -44.52 8.29 12.20
N ASP A 131 -44.92 9.57 12.30
CA ASP A 131 -44.04 10.64 12.78
C ASP A 131 -43.63 10.46 14.24
N ALA A 132 -44.56 10.00 15.09
CA ALA A 132 -44.25 9.65 16.48
C ALA A 132 -43.27 8.49 16.57
N LEU A 133 -43.44 7.43 15.77
CA LEU A 133 -42.52 6.30 15.71
C LEU A 133 -41.12 6.72 15.16
N ARG A 134 -41.09 7.58 14.12
CA ARG A 134 -39.84 8.12 13.59
C ARG A 134 -39.06 8.88 14.67
N THR A 135 -39.76 9.71 15.43
CA THR A 135 -39.18 10.48 16.54
C THR A 135 -38.68 9.54 17.65
N ALA A 136 -39.47 8.50 17.98
CA ALA A 136 -39.09 7.49 18.97
C ALA A 136 -37.80 6.74 18.55
N LEU A 137 -37.74 6.27 17.31
CA LEU A 137 -36.56 5.54 16.78
C LEU A 137 -35.30 6.43 16.66
N ALA A 138 -35.48 7.74 16.47
CA ALA A 138 -34.38 8.70 16.45
C ALA A 138 -33.70 8.92 17.82
N LEU A 139 -34.31 8.48 18.91
CA LEU A 139 -33.68 8.53 20.25
C LEU A 139 -32.57 7.50 20.43
N TRP A 140 -32.49 6.50 19.54
CA TRP A 140 -31.52 5.44 19.63
C TRP A 140 -30.18 5.85 19.00
N ARG A 141 -29.10 5.75 19.80
CA ARG A 141 -27.76 6.24 19.44
C ARG A 141 -26.72 5.11 19.24
N GLY A 142 -27.20 3.86 19.26
CA GLY A 142 -26.34 2.65 19.14
C GLY A 142 -26.81 1.54 20.08
N PRO A 143 -25.98 0.50 20.30
CA PRO A 143 -26.30 -0.60 21.21
C PRO A 143 -26.59 -0.10 22.63
N VAL A 144 -27.67 -0.57 23.22
CA VAL A 144 -28.13 -0.13 24.55
C VAL A 144 -27.07 -0.39 25.61
N LEU A 145 -26.71 0.65 26.37
CA LEU A 145 -25.78 0.59 27.51
C LEU A 145 -24.46 -0.07 27.16
N ALA A 146 -23.98 0.14 25.95
CA ALA A 146 -22.70 -0.42 25.47
C ALA A 146 -21.54 -0.06 26.42
N GLY A 147 -20.80 -1.09 26.89
CA GLY A 147 -19.66 -0.92 27.78
C GLY A 147 -19.95 -1.00 29.28
N THR A 148 -21.24 -0.97 29.74
CA THR A 148 -21.56 -0.97 31.17
C THR A 148 -21.44 -2.36 31.80
N GLY A 149 -21.78 -3.43 31.08
CA GLY A 149 -21.65 -4.85 31.52
C GLY A 149 -22.50 -5.24 32.73
N GLY A 150 -22.61 -6.56 33.02
CA GLY A 150 -23.38 -7.12 34.13
C GLY A 150 -24.64 -7.86 33.65
N ALA A 151 -24.90 -9.04 34.18
CA ALA A 151 -26.00 -9.92 33.72
C ALA A 151 -27.38 -9.27 33.81
N VAL A 152 -27.68 -8.57 34.88
CA VAL A 152 -28.95 -7.85 35.09
C VAL A 152 -29.14 -6.72 34.05
N ILE A 153 -28.04 -5.99 33.77
CA ILE A 153 -28.09 -4.90 32.80
C ILE A 153 -28.20 -5.46 31.38
N ALA A 154 -27.53 -6.57 31.07
CA ALA A 154 -27.64 -7.23 29.78
C ALA A 154 -29.06 -7.72 29.48
N ALA A 155 -29.74 -8.32 30.49
CA ALA A 155 -31.11 -8.75 30.34
C ALA A 155 -32.08 -7.57 30.10
N ALA A 156 -31.87 -6.45 30.83
CA ALA A 156 -32.69 -5.25 30.62
C ALA A 156 -32.39 -4.57 29.26
N SER A 157 -31.12 -4.59 28.83
CA SER A 157 -30.73 -4.10 27.49
C SER A 157 -31.39 -4.92 26.37
N ALA A 158 -31.42 -6.26 26.50
CA ALA A 158 -32.12 -7.13 25.55
C ALA A 158 -33.60 -6.82 25.46
N ALA A 159 -34.29 -6.59 26.63
CA ALA A 159 -35.69 -6.22 26.63
C ALA A 159 -35.96 -4.84 25.97
N LEU A 160 -35.05 -3.89 26.09
CA LEU A 160 -35.18 -2.61 25.38
C LEU A 160 -34.96 -2.77 23.87
N GLU A 161 -33.98 -3.57 23.44
CA GLU A 161 -33.75 -3.88 22.00
C GLU A 161 -34.96 -4.62 21.40
N GLU A 162 -35.62 -5.52 22.13
CA GLU A 162 -36.84 -6.17 21.68
C GLU A 162 -37.97 -5.15 21.46
N ARG A 163 -38.13 -4.19 22.37
CA ARG A 163 -39.11 -3.09 22.22
C ARG A 163 -38.77 -2.18 21.03
N ARG A 164 -37.51 -1.93 20.80
CA ARG A 164 -37.04 -1.20 19.60
C ARG A 164 -37.46 -1.94 18.33
N LEU A 165 -37.17 -3.25 18.27
CA LEU A 165 -37.49 -4.07 17.11
C LEU A 165 -39.02 -4.09 16.84
N ALA A 166 -39.83 -4.23 17.87
CA ALA A 166 -41.30 -4.14 17.74
C ALA A 166 -41.77 -2.76 17.23
N ALA A 167 -41.11 -1.68 17.65
CA ALA A 167 -41.40 -0.34 17.15
C ALA A 167 -40.98 -0.18 15.66
N VAL A 168 -39.84 -0.76 15.26
CA VAL A 168 -39.38 -0.81 13.87
C VAL A 168 -40.38 -1.58 13.01
N GLU A 169 -40.79 -2.78 13.42
CA GLU A 169 -41.79 -3.58 12.72
C GLU A 169 -43.10 -2.80 12.53
N ARG A 170 -43.57 -2.11 13.58
CA ARG A 170 -44.80 -1.31 13.50
C ARG A 170 -44.65 -0.09 12.59
N PHE A 171 -43.49 0.57 12.62
CA PHE A 171 -43.18 1.70 11.75
C PHE A 171 -43.25 1.32 10.27
N PHE A 172 -42.67 0.20 9.88
CA PHE A 172 -42.73 -0.27 8.50
C PHE A 172 -44.11 -0.80 8.13
N GLU A 173 -44.82 -1.44 9.04
CA GLU A 173 -46.18 -1.89 8.79
C GLU A 173 -47.10 -0.71 8.47
N LEU A 174 -47.05 0.38 9.22
CA LEU A 174 -47.85 1.58 8.96
C LEU A 174 -47.48 2.24 7.63
N ARG A 175 -46.22 2.37 7.31
CA ARG A 175 -45.74 2.93 6.04
C ARG A 175 -46.17 2.07 4.85
N LEU A 176 -46.12 0.75 4.96
CA LEU A 176 -46.66 -0.18 3.96
C LEU A 176 -48.17 -0.04 3.78
N ARG A 177 -48.93 0.20 4.87
CA ARG A 177 -50.36 0.48 4.81
C ARG A 177 -50.67 1.83 4.15
N MET A 178 -49.78 2.81 4.27
CA MET A 178 -49.88 4.12 3.61
C MET A 178 -49.49 4.10 2.14
N GLY A 179 -48.92 2.98 1.65
CA GLY A 179 -48.57 2.81 0.23
C GLY A 179 -47.12 3.03 -0.12
N GLU A 180 -46.25 3.30 0.84
CA GLU A 180 -44.81 3.55 0.62
C GLU A 180 -44.04 2.24 0.36
N SER A 181 -44.51 1.39 -0.58
CA SER A 181 -43.95 0.04 -0.71
C SER A 181 -42.57 0.01 -1.39
N THR A 182 -42.36 0.78 -2.46
CA THR A 182 -41.12 0.76 -3.26
C THR A 182 -39.97 1.41 -2.52
N GLU A 183 -40.26 2.48 -1.77
CA GLU A 183 -39.29 3.25 -1.00
C GLU A 183 -38.73 2.45 0.18
N LEU A 184 -39.51 1.50 0.72
CA LEU A 184 -39.17 0.73 1.90
C LEU A 184 -38.26 -0.48 1.64
N VAL A 185 -38.15 -0.94 0.38
CA VAL A 185 -37.39 -2.17 0.05
C VAL A 185 -35.92 -2.10 0.50
N GLY A 186 -35.27 -0.96 0.32
CA GLY A 186 -33.87 -0.77 0.74
C GLY A 186 -33.74 -0.86 2.26
N GLU A 187 -34.51 -0.06 3.00
CA GLU A 187 -34.48 -0.01 4.46
C GLU A 187 -34.82 -1.37 5.08
N LEU A 188 -35.86 -2.04 4.54
CA LEU A 188 -36.26 -3.38 5.01
C LEU A 188 -35.21 -4.45 4.72
N ARG A 189 -34.52 -4.37 3.58
CA ARG A 189 -33.45 -5.32 3.24
C ARG A 189 -32.25 -5.19 4.21
N ASP A 190 -31.90 -3.98 4.58
CA ASP A 190 -30.84 -3.73 5.57
C ASP A 190 -31.24 -4.27 6.95
N LEU A 191 -32.49 -4.11 7.33
CA LEU A 191 -33.01 -4.65 8.58
C LEU A 191 -33.09 -6.19 8.57
N VAL A 192 -33.50 -6.81 7.47
CA VAL A 192 -33.50 -8.28 7.32
C VAL A 192 -32.08 -8.85 7.40
N ASN A 193 -31.09 -8.15 6.86
CA ASN A 193 -29.71 -8.53 7.01
C ASN A 193 -29.19 -8.35 8.45
N ALA A 194 -29.62 -7.31 9.15
CA ALA A 194 -29.25 -7.09 10.55
C ALA A 194 -29.95 -8.06 11.52
N TYR A 195 -31.19 -8.48 11.20
CA TYR A 195 -32.03 -9.38 12.01
C TYR A 195 -32.52 -10.57 11.17
N PRO A 196 -31.63 -11.47 10.76
CA PRO A 196 -31.92 -12.49 9.74
C PRO A 196 -32.98 -13.52 10.14
N LEU A 197 -33.23 -13.73 11.44
CA LEU A 197 -34.21 -14.67 11.95
C LEU A 197 -35.59 -14.02 12.22
N GLN A 198 -35.75 -12.68 11.98
CA GLN A 198 -37.00 -11.98 12.23
C GLN A 198 -37.97 -12.13 11.05
N GLU A 199 -38.91 -13.09 11.16
CA GLU A 199 -39.88 -13.40 10.10
C GLU A 199 -40.83 -12.23 9.79
N ALA A 200 -41.15 -11.38 10.77
CA ALA A 200 -42.03 -10.22 10.57
C ALA A 200 -41.41 -9.21 9.58
N LEU A 201 -40.14 -8.90 9.72
CA LEU A 201 -39.41 -8.01 8.80
C LEU A 201 -39.29 -8.62 7.40
N ARG A 202 -39.06 -9.93 7.29
CA ARG A 202 -39.04 -10.64 6.02
C ARG A 202 -40.41 -10.62 5.33
N ALA A 203 -41.49 -10.81 6.08
CA ALA A 203 -42.84 -10.69 5.53
C ALA A 203 -43.12 -9.27 5.01
N GLN A 204 -42.69 -8.23 5.75
CA GLN A 204 -42.81 -6.84 5.30
C GLN A 204 -41.98 -6.58 4.03
N LEU A 205 -40.75 -7.10 3.95
CA LEU A 205 -39.94 -7.02 2.75
C LEU A 205 -40.59 -7.74 1.57
N MET A 206 -41.10 -8.94 1.76
CA MET A 206 -41.83 -9.67 0.71
C MET A 206 -43.02 -8.89 0.20
N LEU A 207 -43.82 -8.29 1.11
CA LEU A 207 -44.99 -7.48 0.76
C LEU A 207 -44.56 -6.19 0.02
N ALA A 208 -43.49 -5.52 0.47
CA ALA A 208 -42.93 -4.35 -0.18
C ALA A 208 -42.44 -4.68 -1.62
N LEU A 209 -41.72 -5.79 -1.78
CA LEU A 209 -41.25 -6.28 -3.08
C LEU A 209 -42.44 -6.61 -4.01
N TYR A 210 -43.45 -7.33 -3.51
CA TYR A 210 -44.63 -7.68 -4.30
C TYR A 210 -45.37 -6.45 -4.80
N ARG A 211 -45.68 -5.49 -3.90
CA ARG A 211 -46.39 -4.24 -4.21
C ARG A 211 -45.55 -3.31 -5.10
N GLY A 212 -44.22 -3.39 -4.98
CA GLY A 212 -43.28 -2.72 -5.86
C GLY A 212 -43.09 -3.38 -7.23
N GLY A 213 -43.97 -4.34 -7.61
CA GLY A 213 -43.89 -5.02 -8.93
C GLY A 213 -42.75 -6.04 -9.06
N ARG A 214 -42.19 -6.54 -7.95
CA ARG A 214 -41.03 -7.48 -7.89
C ARG A 214 -41.45 -8.83 -7.27
N PRO A 215 -42.50 -9.55 -7.80
CA PRO A 215 -42.97 -10.79 -7.20
C PRO A 215 -41.95 -11.91 -7.17
N ALA A 216 -41.05 -11.97 -8.19
CA ALA A 216 -39.97 -12.98 -8.23
C ALA A 216 -39.00 -12.84 -7.06
N GLU A 217 -38.60 -11.61 -6.72
CA GLU A 217 -37.73 -11.35 -5.57
C GLU A 217 -38.43 -11.58 -4.23
N SER A 218 -39.72 -11.29 -4.16
CA SER A 218 -40.55 -11.63 -2.99
C SER A 218 -40.54 -13.15 -2.72
N LEU A 219 -40.70 -13.96 -3.75
CA LEU A 219 -40.63 -15.43 -3.63
C LEU A 219 -39.25 -15.94 -3.27
N LEU A 220 -38.18 -15.33 -3.86
CA LEU A 220 -36.78 -15.66 -3.50
C LEU A 220 -36.49 -15.34 -2.03
N GLU A 221 -37.04 -14.27 -1.49
CA GLU A 221 -36.85 -13.93 -0.08
C GLU A 221 -37.49 -14.95 0.86
N TYR A 222 -38.63 -15.52 0.48
CA TYR A 222 -39.22 -16.66 1.20
C TYR A 222 -38.32 -17.88 1.20
N ASP A 223 -37.73 -18.23 0.04
CA ASP A 223 -36.82 -19.39 -0.07
C ASP A 223 -35.57 -19.19 0.76
N ARG A 224 -35.03 -17.95 0.81
CA ARG A 224 -33.92 -17.59 1.70
C ARG A 224 -34.30 -17.75 3.17
N ALA A 225 -35.46 -17.24 3.54
CA ALA A 225 -35.98 -17.39 4.90
C ALA A 225 -36.12 -18.87 5.30
N ARG A 226 -36.73 -19.68 4.44
CA ARG A 226 -36.91 -21.11 4.67
C ARG A 226 -35.59 -21.87 4.87
N LYS A 227 -34.62 -21.62 3.99
CA LYS A 227 -33.30 -22.23 4.13
C LYS A 227 -32.63 -21.83 5.43
N LEU A 228 -32.64 -20.54 5.78
CA LEU A 228 -31.97 -20.04 6.97
C LEU A 228 -32.62 -20.60 8.25
N LEU A 229 -33.96 -20.65 8.33
CA LEU A 229 -34.68 -21.17 9.49
C LEU A 229 -34.47 -22.68 9.64
N ALA A 230 -34.39 -23.42 8.53
CA ALA A 230 -34.04 -24.84 8.53
C ALA A 230 -32.60 -25.09 8.98
N ASP A 231 -31.66 -24.32 8.47
CA ASP A 231 -30.20 -24.48 8.76
C ASP A 231 -29.84 -24.06 10.19
N GLU A 232 -30.41 -22.95 10.71
CA GLU A 232 -30.04 -22.40 12.02
C GLU A 232 -30.89 -22.93 13.17
N LEU A 233 -32.20 -23.20 12.94
CA LEU A 233 -33.17 -23.55 13.99
C LEU A 233 -33.86 -24.91 13.77
N GLY A 234 -33.70 -25.50 12.59
CA GLY A 234 -34.34 -26.78 12.24
C GLY A 234 -35.85 -26.70 12.12
N ILE A 235 -36.43 -25.50 11.83
CA ILE A 235 -37.87 -25.27 11.74
C ILE A 235 -38.30 -24.74 10.36
N ASP A 236 -39.52 -24.96 9.97
CA ASP A 236 -40.13 -24.33 8.79
C ASP A 236 -40.61 -22.89 9.11
N PRO A 237 -40.74 -22.00 8.09
CA PRO A 237 -41.28 -20.66 8.26
C PRO A 237 -42.67 -20.65 8.92
N GLY A 238 -42.85 -19.66 9.79
CA GLY A 238 -44.15 -19.49 10.50
C GLY A 238 -45.33 -19.20 9.57
N GLU A 239 -46.52 -19.42 10.08
CA GLU A 239 -47.82 -19.38 9.34
C GLU A 239 -48.03 -18.05 8.58
N ARG A 240 -47.60 -16.93 9.16
CA ARG A 240 -47.72 -15.58 8.56
C ARG A 240 -46.90 -15.46 7.28
N LEU A 241 -45.66 -15.91 7.32
CA LEU A 241 -44.73 -15.85 6.18
C LEU A 241 -45.14 -16.86 5.08
N ALA A 242 -45.54 -18.08 5.47
CA ALA A 242 -46.06 -19.09 4.56
C ALA A 242 -47.37 -18.68 3.87
N THR A 243 -48.29 -18.04 4.61
CA THR A 243 -49.55 -17.53 4.05
C THR A 243 -49.29 -16.41 3.05
N LEU A 244 -48.35 -15.47 3.36
CA LEU A 244 -47.96 -14.41 2.44
C LEU A 244 -47.33 -14.97 1.17
N HIS A 245 -46.47 -15.99 1.29
CA HIS A 245 -45.87 -16.67 0.13
C HIS A 245 -46.95 -17.26 -0.80
N LEU A 246 -47.96 -17.98 -0.23
CA LEU A 246 -49.05 -18.53 -1.02
C LEU A 246 -49.89 -17.41 -1.67
N ALA A 247 -50.13 -16.30 -0.97
CA ALA A 247 -50.84 -15.16 -1.51
C ALA A 247 -50.11 -14.49 -2.67
N VAL A 248 -48.77 -14.38 -2.58
CA VAL A 248 -47.92 -13.87 -3.66
C VAL A 248 -47.92 -14.82 -4.87
N LEU A 249 -47.82 -16.14 -4.67
CA LEU A 249 -47.88 -17.13 -5.75
C LEU A 249 -49.24 -17.11 -6.50
N ARG A 250 -50.34 -16.87 -5.78
CA ARG A 250 -51.70 -16.79 -6.35
C ARG A 250 -52.03 -15.41 -6.90
N SER A 251 -51.12 -14.43 -6.80
CA SER A 251 -51.39 -13.02 -7.18
C SER A 251 -52.69 -12.52 -6.54
N SER A 252 -52.90 -12.82 -5.23
CA SER A 252 -54.15 -12.52 -4.52
C SER A 252 -54.47 -11.01 -4.61
N PRO A 253 -55.74 -10.64 -4.96
CA PRO A 253 -56.18 -9.25 -5.00
C PRO A 253 -56.04 -8.52 -3.65
N ASP A 254 -56.06 -9.27 -2.53
CA ASP A 254 -55.96 -8.74 -1.17
C ASP A 254 -54.58 -8.14 -0.87
N LEU A 255 -53.56 -8.47 -1.67
CA LEU A 255 -52.22 -7.88 -1.58
C LEU A 255 -52.08 -6.54 -2.31
N ALA A 256 -53.03 -6.24 -3.26
CA ALA A 256 -53.07 -4.98 -3.98
C ALA A 256 -53.71 -3.88 -3.13
N MET A 257 -53.18 -2.67 -3.21
CA MET A 257 -53.83 -1.51 -2.59
C MET A 257 -55.03 -1.06 -3.40
N ALA A 258 -56.12 -0.63 -2.73
CA ALA A 258 -57.23 0.05 -3.37
C ALA A 258 -56.76 1.37 -4.01
N PRO A 259 -57.24 1.71 -5.22
CA PRO A 259 -56.73 2.91 -5.92
C PRO A 259 -57.16 4.18 -5.15
N SER A 260 -56.16 4.96 -4.74
CA SER A 260 -56.40 6.31 -4.21
C SER A 260 -56.71 7.23 -5.36
N THR A 261 -57.79 7.97 -5.29
CA THR A 261 -58.24 8.99 -6.26
C THR A 261 -57.20 10.07 -6.48
N PRO A 262 -56.98 10.54 -7.71
CA PRO A 262 -55.95 11.52 -8.02
C PRO A 262 -56.38 12.92 -7.58
N HIS A 263 -55.61 13.60 -6.78
CA HIS A 263 -55.67 15.05 -6.59
C HIS A 263 -54.64 15.74 -7.46
N GLY A 264 -55.16 16.58 -8.36
CA GLY A 264 -54.62 17.87 -8.82
C GLY A 264 -53.25 17.97 -9.47
N ALA A 265 -53.29 18.33 -10.74
CA ALA A 265 -52.22 18.70 -11.63
C ALA A 265 -51.10 19.56 -11.02
N GLY A 266 -49.83 19.21 -11.33
CA GLY A 266 -48.73 20.20 -11.33
C GLY A 266 -47.50 19.89 -10.52
N ALA A 267 -47.06 18.58 -10.41
CA ALA A 267 -45.73 18.24 -9.98
C ALA A 267 -44.94 17.62 -11.16
N PRO A 268 -43.64 17.92 -11.32
CA PRO A 268 -42.82 17.26 -12.35
C PRO A 268 -42.83 15.74 -12.14
N ALA A 269 -42.84 14.98 -13.23
CA ALA A 269 -42.88 13.51 -13.20
C ALA A 269 -41.78 12.97 -12.26
N PRO A 270 -42.10 11.95 -11.45
CA PRO A 270 -41.05 11.40 -10.55
C PRO A 270 -39.88 10.87 -11.35
N HIS A 271 -38.70 11.36 -11.02
CA HIS A 271 -37.46 10.89 -11.65
C HIS A 271 -37.30 9.39 -11.39
N ARG A 272 -37.18 8.59 -12.45
CA ARG A 272 -37.00 7.13 -12.38
C ARG A 272 -35.56 6.82 -12.05
N CYS A 273 -35.24 6.60 -10.76
CA CYS A 273 -33.88 6.34 -10.30
C CYS A 273 -33.79 4.94 -9.68
N THR A 274 -32.98 4.04 -10.29
CA THR A 274 -32.70 2.71 -9.72
C THR A 274 -31.23 2.58 -9.33
N LEU A 275 -30.47 3.69 -9.25
CA LEU A 275 -29.08 3.69 -8.83
C LEU A 275 -28.93 3.15 -7.42
N PRO A 276 -27.89 2.34 -7.15
CA PRO A 276 -27.52 1.95 -5.81
C PRO A 276 -27.16 3.16 -4.95
N TYR A 277 -27.20 2.95 -3.65
CA TYR A 277 -26.78 3.92 -2.65
C TYR A 277 -25.31 4.35 -2.84
N ASP A 278 -25.06 5.67 -2.79
CA ASP A 278 -23.72 6.24 -2.85
C ASP A 278 -23.03 6.18 -1.49
N LEU A 279 -21.74 5.81 -1.47
CA LEU A 279 -20.98 5.66 -0.23
C LEU A 279 -20.66 7.03 0.38
N PRO A 280 -21.11 7.35 1.61
CA PRO A 280 -20.85 8.66 2.23
C PRO A 280 -19.37 8.87 2.59
N ASP A 281 -18.62 7.78 2.78
CA ASP A 281 -17.20 7.77 3.12
C ASP A 281 -16.29 7.52 1.91
N PHE A 282 -16.77 7.80 0.68
CA PHE A 282 -15.99 7.69 -0.53
C PHE A 282 -14.77 8.63 -0.47
N THR A 283 -13.57 8.07 -0.60
CA THR A 283 -12.30 8.80 -0.44
C THR A 283 -11.41 8.61 -1.66
N GLY A 284 -10.71 9.67 -2.08
CA GLY A 284 -9.74 9.63 -3.18
C GLY A 284 -10.36 9.66 -4.57
N ARG A 285 -9.61 9.18 -5.56
CA ARG A 285 -10.03 9.07 -6.98
C ARG A 285 -10.42 10.41 -7.62
N LYS A 286 -9.78 11.51 -7.21
CA LYS A 286 -10.14 12.87 -7.70
C LYS A 286 -9.86 13.05 -9.19
N ALA A 287 -8.81 12.41 -9.70
CA ALA A 287 -8.44 12.49 -11.11
C ALA A 287 -9.47 11.77 -11.99
N GLU A 288 -9.85 10.54 -11.61
CA GLU A 288 -10.83 9.73 -12.31
C GLU A 288 -12.23 10.37 -12.22
N LEU A 289 -12.59 10.91 -11.06
CA LEU A 289 -13.84 11.67 -10.91
C LEU A 289 -13.85 12.93 -11.76
N ALA A 290 -12.75 13.66 -11.86
CA ALA A 290 -12.65 14.85 -12.71
C ALA A 290 -12.71 14.50 -14.20
N GLN A 291 -12.04 13.42 -14.61
CA GLN A 291 -12.11 12.92 -15.98
C GLN A 291 -13.57 12.58 -16.34
N LEU A 292 -14.28 11.86 -15.49
CA LEU A 292 -15.68 11.49 -15.69
C LEU A 292 -16.66 12.68 -15.59
N ALA A 293 -16.38 13.65 -14.70
CA ALA A 293 -17.21 14.85 -14.54
C ALA A 293 -17.13 15.84 -15.73
N ASN A 294 -16.03 15.81 -16.50
CA ASN A 294 -15.90 16.63 -17.73
C ASN A 294 -16.91 16.24 -18.81
N HIS A 295 -17.64 15.15 -18.65
CA HIS A 295 -18.79 14.75 -19.47
C HIS A 295 -20.09 15.54 -19.19
N ARG A 296 -20.02 16.63 -18.41
CA ARG A 296 -21.11 17.61 -18.32
C ARG A 296 -21.41 18.11 -19.73
N GLY A 297 -22.63 17.86 -20.19
CA GLY A 297 -23.10 18.28 -21.50
C GLY A 297 -23.00 19.78 -21.69
N GLN A 298 -21.79 20.28 -21.99
CA GLN A 298 -21.63 21.56 -22.68
C GLN A 298 -21.76 21.28 -24.17
N PRO A 299 -22.69 21.91 -24.87
CA PRO A 299 -22.56 22.04 -26.35
C PRO A 299 -21.25 22.78 -26.57
N ASP A 300 -20.36 22.18 -27.40
CA ASP A 300 -19.08 22.75 -27.80
C ASP A 300 -19.27 24.19 -28.30
N ALA A 301 -19.02 25.18 -27.42
CA ALA A 301 -19.07 26.62 -27.77
C ALA A 301 -17.77 27.11 -28.45
N GLU A 302 -16.70 26.29 -28.50
CA GLU A 302 -15.37 26.73 -28.97
C GLU A 302 -14.86 26.09 -30.28
N HIS A 303 -15.65 25.24 -30.98
CA HIS A 303 -15.29 24.78 -32.31
C HIS A 303 -16.38 25.14 -33.32
N ARG A 304 -16.53 26.44 -33.58
CA ARG A 304 -17.50 26.98 -34.55
C ARG A 304 -17.09 26.93 -36.02
N ASP A 305 -15.95 26.36 -36.42
CA ASP A 305 -15.44 26.35 -37.79
C ASP A 305 -15.34 24.95 -38.44
N GLY A 306 -16.04 23.93 -37.92
CA GLY A 306 -16.21 22.64 -38.58
C GLY A 306 -17.62 22.48 -39.16
N PRO A 307 -17.83 21.62 -40.19
CA PRO A 307 -19.18 21.38 -40.73
C PRO A 307 -20.09 20.83 -39.62
N PRO A 308 -21.39 21.23 -39.56
CA PRO A 308 -22.30 20.77 -38.54
C PRO A 308 -22.35 19.24 -38.52
N ARG A 309 -21.92 18.64 -37.43
CA ARG A 309 -22.15 17.21 -37.19
C ARG A 309 -23.66 17.03 -37.12
N GLY A 310 -24.20 16.19 -38.04
CA GLY A 310 -25.58 15.80 -37.99
C GLY A 310 -25.98 15.19 -36.65
N PRO A 311 -27.26 15.01 -36.30
CA PRO A 311 -27.72 14.47 -35.04
C PRO A 311 -27.00 13.15 -34.79
N GLY A 312 -26.12 13.12 -33.75
CA GLY A 312 -25.31 11.96 -33.44
C GLY A 312 -26.21 10.82 -32.94
N TRP A 313 -26.12 9.66 -33.59
CA TRP A 313 -26.88 8.46 -33.23
C TRP A 313 -26.14 7.54 -32.27
N SER A 314 -25.00 7.96 -31.72
CA SER A 314 -24.17 7.13 -30.82
C SER A 314 -24.24 7.60 -29.37
N PRO A 315 -24.49 6.71 -28.41
CA PRO A 315 -24.44 7.03 -27.00
C PRO A 315 -23.00 7.38 -26.58
N ARG A 316 -22.87 8.11 -25.47
CA ARG A 316 -21.59 8.25 -24.80
C ARG A 316 -21.35 7.01 -23.95
N ILE A 317 -20.22 6.33 -24.15
CA ILE A 317 -19.89 5.11 -23.42
C ILE A 317 -18.63 5.36 -22.60
N VAL A 318 -18.73 5.10 -21.32
CA VAL A 318 -17.58 5.09 -20.39
C VAL A 318 -17.42 3.68 -19.87
N ALA A 319 -16.25 3.08 -20.09
CA ALA A 319 -15.92 1.76 -19.61
C ALA A 319 -14.88 1.85 -18.50
N VAL A 320 -15.20 1.30 -17.33
CA VAL A 320 -14.33 1.27 -16.15
C VAL A 320 -13.87 -0.17 -15.95
N ASP A 321 -12.60 -0.45 -16.18
CA ASP A 321 -11.99 -1.75 -15.96
C ASP A 321 -11.03 -1.76 -14.76
N GLY A 322 -10.54 -2.92 -14.37
CA GLY A 322 -9.58 -3.08 -13.28
C GLY A 322 -9.83 -4.30 -12.41
N MET A 323 -8.86 -4.62 -11.58
CA MET A 323 -8.90 -5.81 -10.72
C MET A 323 -10.10 -5.82 -9.75
N GLY A 324 -10.44 -7.03 -9.25
CA GLY A 324 -11.47 -7.21 -8.23
C GLY A 324 -11.16 -6.43 -6.95
N GLY A 325 -12.13 -5.68 -6.41
CA GLY A 325 -11.94 -4.89 -5.18
C GLY A 325 -11.30 -3.51 -5.37
N SER A 326 -10.97 -3.08 -6.60
CA SER A 326 -10.41 -1.74 -6.90
C SER A 326 -11.40 -0.59 -6.73
N GLY A 327 -12.70 -0.89 -6.55
CA GLY A 327 -13.75 0.10 -6.32
C GLY A 327 -14.49 0.59 -7.57
N LYS A 328 -14.46 -0.15 -8.69
CA LYS A 328 -15.14 0.18 -9.95
C LYS A 328 -16.60 0.54 -9.79
N THR A 329 -17.37 -0.36 -9.19
CA THR A 329 -18.81 -0.13 -8.92
C THR A 329 -19.04 1.11 -8.06
N SER A 330 -18.22 1.29 -7.00
CA SER A 330 -18.35 2.46 -6.12
C SER A 330 -18.06 3.78 -6.85
N LEU A 331 -17.04 3.80 -7.73
CA LEU A 331 -16.72 4.95 -8.57
C LEU A 331 -17.84 5.23 -9.57
N ALA A 332 -18.32 4.20 -10.27
CA ALA A 332 -19.38 4.31 -11.27
C ALA A 332 -20.69 4.82 -10.65
N VAL A 333 -21.07 4.31 -9.47
CA VAL A 333 -22.24 4.76 -8.72
C VAL A 333 -22.06 6.23 -8.29
N ARG A 334 -20.91 6.59 -7.73
CA ARG A 334 -20.59 7.98 -7.34
C ARG A 334 -20.74 8.96 -8.50
N VAL A 335 -20.17 8.60 -9.67
CA VAL A 335 -20.28 9.40 -10.89
C VAL A 335 -21.71 9.46 -11.40
N ALA A 336 -22.43 8.35 -11.40
CA ALA A 336 -23.82 8.28 -11.79
C ALA A 336 -24.69 9.26 -10.97
N HIS A 337 -24.49 9.29 -9.64
CA HIS A 337 -25.17 10.25 -8.77
C HIS A 337 -24.77 11.71 -9.03
N GLN A 338 -23.49 11.98 -9.33
CA GLN A 338 -23.02 13.35 -9.64
C GLN A 338 -23.55 13.87 -10.98
N LEU A 339 -23.81 12.97 -11.93
CA LEU A 339 -24.30 13.33 -13.28
C LEU A 339 -25.81 13.19 -13.43
N ALA A 340 -26.53 12.70 -12.41
CA ALA A 340 -27.96 12.41 -12.45
C ALA A 340 -28.80 13.59 -12.94
N ASP A 341 -28.52 14.81 -12.48
CA ASP A 341 -29.26 16.02 -12.87
C ASP A 341 -29.19 16.33 -14.39
N ASN A 342 -28.21 15.77 -15.10
CA ASN A 342 -28.05 15.96 -16.53
C ASN A 342 -28.97 15.02 -17.36
N PHE A 343 -29.53 13.98 -16.73
CA PHE A 343 -30.33 12.94 -17.39
C PHE A 343 -31.71 12.82 -16.71
N PRO A 344 -32.63 13.78 -16.95
CA PRO A 344 -33.85 13.95 -16.16
C PRO A 344 -34.88 12.84 -16.34
N ASP A 345 -34.81 12.00 -17.38
CA ASP A 345 -35.89 11.06 -17.69
C ASP A 345 -35.74 9.74 -16.93
N ALA A 346 -34.50 9.19 -16.83
CA ALA A 346 -34.27 8.00 -16.02
C ALA A 346 -32.78 7.77 -15.68
N HIS A 347 -32.54 7.17 -14.51
CA HIS A 347 -31.25 6.65 -14.07
C HIS A 347 -31.38 5.16 -13.81
N LEU A 348 -30.88 4.33 -14.72
CA LEU A 348 -31.08 2.89 -14.70
C LEU A 348 -29.80 2.17 -14.29
N TYR A 349 -29.92 1.21 -13.37
CA TYR A 349 -28.85 0.34 -12.92
C TYR A 349 -29.20 -1.13 -13.14
N VAL A 350 -28.25 -1.91 -13.68
CA VAL A 350 -28.36 -3.35 -13.80
C VAL A 350 -27.00 -4.00 -13.47
N ASP A 351 -26.99 -4.92 -12.50
CA ASP A 351 -25.88 -5.86 -12.31
C ASP A 351 -26.02 -6.98 -13.34
N LEU A 352 -25.06 -7.04 -14.27
CA LEU A 352 -25.01 -8.03 -15.34
C LEU A 352 -24.57 -9.43 -14.88
N ARG A 353 -24.13 -9.56 -13.63
CA ARG A 353 -23.71 -10.81 -12.97
C ARG A 353 -22.57 -11.53 -13.68
N GLY A 354 -21.70 -10.78 -14.36
CA GLY A 354 -20.62 -11.35 -15.18
C GLY A 354 -19.65 -12.23 -14.38
N HIS A 355 -19.44 -11.88 -13.12
CA HIS A 355 -18.51 -12.55 -12.22
C HIS A 355 -19.12 -12.80 -10.83
N THR A 356 -20.40 -13.11 -10.75
CA THR A 356 -21.09 -13.40 -9.50
C THR A 356 -20.98 -14.90 -9.19
N PRO A 357 -20.54 -15.31 -7.98
CA PRO A 357 -20.37 -16.72 -7.63
C PRO A 357 -21.68 -17.50 -7.75
N GLY A 358 -21.66 -18.65 -8.42
CA GLY A 358 -22.81 -19.55 -8.54
C GLY A 358 -23.96 -19.05 -9.42
N GLU A 359 -23.81 -17.89 -10.08
CA GLU A 359 -24.81 -17.36 -11.01
C GLU A 359 -24.26 -17.33 -12.45
N GLN A 360 -25.12 -17.52 -13.42
CA GLN A 360 -24.75 -17.31 -14.83
C GLN A 360 -24.90 -15.85 -15.23
N PRO A 361 -24.00 -15.31 -16.09
CA PRO A 361 -24.15 -13.96 -16.64
C PRO A 361 -25.52 -13.75 -17.28
N LEU A 362 -26.14 -12.61 -17.01
CA LEU A 362 -27.46 -12.31 -17.55
C LEU A 362 -27.41 -12.18 -19.09
N GLN A 363 -28.33 -12.85 -19.77
CA GLN A 363 -28.46 -12.72 -21.22
C GLN A 363 -28.97 -11.33 -21.62
N PRO A 364 -28.49 -10.73 -22.71
CA PRO A 364 -28.87 -9.37 -23.14
C PRO A 364 -30.38 -9.19 -23.31
N GLY A 365 -31.10 -10.19 -23.82
CA GLY A 365 -32.58 -10.15 -23.93
C GLY A 365 -33.30 -10.12 -22.58
N THR A 366 -32.77 -10.75 -21.56
CA THR A 366 -33.30 -10.69 -20.20
C THR A 366 -33.10 -9.29 -19.63
N VAL A 367 -31.90 -8.72 -19.80
CA VAL A 367 -31.55 -7.36 -19.35
C VAL A 367 -32.44 -6.32 -20.05
N ALA A 368 -32.63 -6.43 -21.38
CA ALA A 368 -33.51 -5.54 -22.13
C ALA A 368 -34.95 -5.59 -21.59
N GLY A 369 -35.46 -6.78 -21.27
CA GLY A 369 -36.77 -6.93 -20.63
C GLY A 369 -36.84 -6.29 -19.24
N MET A 370 -35.80 -6.34 -18.45
CA MET A 370 -35.70 -5.65 -17.16
C MET A 370 -35.70 -4.13 -17.34
N LEU A 371 -34.88 -3.61 -18.26
CA LEU A 371 -34.79 -2.18 -18.55
C LEU A 371 -36.09 -1.60 -19.07
N LEU A 372 -36.82 -2.33 -19.95
CA LEU A 372 -38.16 -1.93 -20.43
C LEU A 372 -39.16 -1.82 -19.28
N ARG A 373 -39.16 -2.76 -18.32
CA ARG A 373 -40.02 -2.68 -17.15
C ARG A 373 -39.63 -1.51 -16.23
N MET A 374 -38.35 -1.22 -16.07
CA MET A 374 -37.90 -0.04 -15.31
C MET A 374 -38.36 1.27 -15.94
N LEU A 375 -38.57 1.29 -17.28
CA LEU A 375 -39.18 2.39 -18.00
C LEU A 375 -40.72 2.32 -18.03
N GLU A 376 -41.34 1.44 -17.22
CA GLU A 376 -42.79 1.26 -17.08
C GLU A 376 -43.49 0.81 -18.37
N VAL A 377 -42.77 0.16 -19.29
CA VAL A 377 -43.40 -0.47 -20.46
C VAL A 377 -44.30 -1.63 -19.93
N PRO A 378 -45.58 -1.65 -20.26
CA PRO A 378 -46.46 -2.71 -19.81
C PRO A 378 -45.97 -4.09 -20.20
N GLY A 379 -45.95 -5.06 -19.28
CA GLY A 379 -45.45 -6.40 -19.53
C GLY A 379 -46.08 -7.13 -20.70
N THR A 380 -47.37 -6.81 -20.99
CA THR A 380 -48.12 -7.34 -22.14
C THR A 380 -47.63 -6.81 -23.51
N GLN A 381 -46.89 -5.72 -23.52
CA GLN A 381 -46.29 -5.14 -24.74
C GLN A 381 -44.88 -5.60 -24.98
N ILE A 382 -44.19 -6.16 -23.96
CA ILE A 382 -42.80 -6.63 -24.07
C ILE A 382 -42.80 -7.97 -24.82
N PRO A 383 -42.10 -8.06 -25.99
CA PRO A 383 -42.05 -9.30 -26.75
C PRO A 383 -41.47 -10.48 -25.97
N ASP A 384 -41.96 -11.70 -26.24
CA ASP A 384 -41.42 -12.90 -25.61
C ASP A 384 -40.08 -13.34 -26.19
N ASP A 385 -39.79 -12.97 -27.43
CA ASP A 385 -38.54 -13.29 -28.10
C ASP A 385 -37.43 -12.27 -27.82
N ILE A 386 -36.17 -12.74 -27.79
CA ILE A 386 -35.00 -11.90 -27.49
C ILE A 386 -34.78 -10.77 -28.50
N PRO A 387 -34.80 -11.05 -29.82
CA PRO A 387 -34.65 -9.98 -30.81
C PRO A 387 -35.71 -8.87 -30.68
N GLY A 388 -36.95 -9.23 -30.46
CA GLY A 388 -38.04 -8.28 -30.27
C GLY A 388 -37.83 -7.37 -29.04
N ARG A 389 -37.38 -7.93 -27.94
CA ARG A 389 -37.03 -7.13 -26.72
C ARG A 389 -35.93 -6.13 -26.98
N LEU A 390 -34.86 -6.53 -27.66
CA LEU A 390 -33.73 -5.65 -27.99
C LEU A 390 -34.14 -4.54 -28.99
N VAL A 391 -34.98 -4.84 -29.96
CA VAL A 391 -35.53 -3.82 -30.89
C VAL A 391 -36.43 -2.85 -30.12
N MET A 392 -37.31 -3.37 -29.26
CA MET A 392 -38.22 -2.55 -28.46
C MET A 392 -37.44 -1.66 -27.46
N TRP A 393 -36.39 -2.21 -26.79
CA TRP A 393 -35.50 -1.43 -25.96
C TRP A 393 -34.91 -0.24 -26.71
N ARG A 394 -34.26 -0.48 -27.84
CA ARG A 394 -33.64 0.59 -28.67
C ARG A 394 -34.64 1.63 -29.11
N SER A 395 -35.84 1.24 -29.54
CA SER A 395 -36.88 2.18 -29.99
C SER A 395 -37.46 3.00 -28.82
N THR A 396 -37.55 2.41 -27.62
CA THR A 396 -38.10 3.11 -26.45
C THR A 396 -37.15 4.19 -25.97
N VAL A 397 -35.83 3.95 -26.00
CA VAL A 397 -34.85 4.88 -25.41
C VAL A 397 -34.42 6.02 -26.31
N VAL A 398 -34.72 5.99 -27.61
CA VAL A 398 -34.31 7.02 -28.59
C VAL A 398 -34.70 8.45 -28.19
N HIS A 399 -35.81 8.61 -27.48
CA HIS A 399 -36.36 9.91 -27.08
C HIS A 399 -36.15 10.25 -25.60
N HIS A 400 -35.33 9.44 -24.89
CA HIS A 400 -35.07 9.64 -23.45
C HIS A 400 -33.65 10.12 -23.22
N ARG A 401 -33.50 11.13 -22.37
CA ARG A 401 -32.23 11.53 -21.77
C ARG A 401 -31.97 10.67 -20.53
N LEU A 402 -31.25 9.57 -20.71
CA LEU A 402 -31.08 8.59 -19.63
C LEU A 402 -29.60 8.30 -19.32
N LEU A 403 -29.36 7.96 -18.06
CA LEU A 403 -28.12 7.41 -17.57
C LEU A 403 -28.29 5.92 -17.34
N LEU A 404 -27.49 5.09 -18.00
CA LEU A 404 -27.51 3.64 -17.90
C LEU A 404 -26.20 3.15 -17.26
N LEU A 405 -26.27 2.54 -16.10
CA LEU A 405 -25.12 1.91 -15.42
C LEU A 405 -25.27 0.38 -15.52
N LEU A 406 -24.37 -0.22 -16.33
CA LEU A 406 -24.25 -1.66 -16.52
C LEU A 406 -23.05 -2.15 -15.71
N ASP A 407 -23.32 -2.72 -14.55
CA ASP A 407 -22.28 -3.13 -13.60
C ASP A 407 -21.90 -4.60 -13.81
N ASN A 408 -20.63 -4.95 -13.56
CA ASN A 408 -20.11 -6.32 -13.51
C ASN A 408 -20.34 -7.11 -14.83
N ALA A 409 -19.94 -6.53 -15.97
CA ALA A 409 -20.02 -7.18 -17.27
C ALA A 409 -18.99 -8.30 -17.42
N ALA A 410 -19.37 -9.45 -17.99
CA ALA A 410 -18.49 -10.58 -18.27
C ALA A 410 -17.69 -10.38 -19.56
N GLY A 411 -18.26 -9.68 -20.56
CA GLY A 411 -17.64 -9.46 -21.87
C GLY A 411 -18.45 -8.50 -22.75
N SER A 412 -17.85 -8.10 -23.87
CA SER A 412 -18.45 -7.15 -24.82
C SER A 412 -19.77 -7.66 -25.39
N GLY A 413 -19.90 -8.96 -25.66
CA GLY A 413 -21.11 -9.59 -26.18
C GLY A 413 -22.35 -9.43 -25.27
N GLN A 414 -22.16 -9.18 -23.98
CA GLN A 414 -23.23 -8.91 -23.03
C GLN A 414 -23.69 -7.44 -23.11
N VAL A 415 -22.80 -6.50 -23.41
CA VAL A 415 -23.03 -5.05 -23.39
C VAL A 415 -23.49 -4.51 -24.75
N LEU A 416 -22.82 -4.90 -25.85
CA LEU A 416 -23.07 -4.39 -27.20
C LEU A 416 -24.55 -4.41 -27.62
N PRO A 417 -25.33 -5.50 -27.38
CA PRO A 417 -26.73 -5.54 -27.78
C PRO A 417 -27.62 -4.55 -27.01
N LEU A 418 -27.18 -4.10 -25.82
CA LEU A 418 -27.91 -3.21 -24.91
C LEU A 418 -27.65 -1.74 -25.19
N LEU A 419 -26.64 -1.40 -25.99
CA LEU A 419 -26.30 -0.01 -26.28
C LEU A 419 -27.44 0.70 -27.02
N PRO A 420 -27.94 1.84 -26.51
CA PRO A 420 -28.99 2.62 -27.17
C PRO A 420 -28.43 3.40 -28.38
N GLY A 421 -29.27 3.67 -29.37
CA GLY A 421 -28.94 4.49 -30.52
C GLY A 421 -29.26 5.96 -30.29
N SER A 422 -28.92 6.58 -29.17
CA SER A 422 -29.23 7.96 -28.81
C SER A 422 -28.03 8.68 -28.25
N ALA A 423 -27.73 9.86 -28.74
CA ALA A 423 -26.65 10.73 -28.24
C ALA A 423 -26.96 11.35 -26.86
N ASP A 424 -28.21 11.34 -26.45
CA ASP A 424 -28.69 11.89 -25.19
C ASP A 424 -28.58 10.86 -24.02
N THR A 425 -27.91 9.73 -24.29
CA THR A 425 -27.70 8.67 -23.31
C THR A 425 -26.25 8.57 -22.90
N LEU A 426 -25.98 8.48 -21.60
CA LEU A 426 -24.70 8.08 -21.03
C LEU A 426 -24.77 6.62 -20.57
N VAL A 427 -23.89 5.78 -21.08
CA VAL A 427 -23.74 4.40 -20.65
C VAL A 427 -22.42 4.28 -19.88
N ILE A 428 -22.49 3.88 -18.62
CA ILE A 428 -21.32 3.55 -17.79
C ILE A 428 -21.30 2.04 -17.65
N VAL A 429 -20.16 1.42 -17.98
CA VAL A 429 -19.98 -0.03 -17.88
C VAL A 429 -18.83 -0.32 -16.93
N THR A 430 -19.00 -1.28 -16.02
CA THR A 430 -17.89 -1.78 -15.24
C THR A 430 -17.59 -3.23 -15.58
N SER A 431 -16.31 -3.58 -15.67
CA SER A 431 -15.87 -4.96 -15.94
C SER A 431 -14.59 -5.28 -15.20
N ARG A 432 -14.29 -6.59 -15.03
CA ARG A 432 -12.98 -7.07 -14.54
C ARG A 432 -11.97 -7.26 -15.67
N THR A 433 -12.45 -7.36 -16.91
CA THR A 433 -11.63 -7.48 -18.10
C THR A 433 -11.85 -6.27 -19.00
N ARG A 434 -10.86 -5.92 -19.79
CA ARG A 434 -10.99 -4.85 -20.78
C ARG A 434 -11.86 -5.30 -21.93
N LEU A 435 -12.96 -4.56 -22.17
CA LEU A 435 -13.94 -4.89 -23.21
C LEU A 435 -13.53 -4.23 -24.55
N VAL A 436 -12.49 -4.76 -25.18
CA VAL A 436 -11.82 -4.15 -26.36
C VAL A 436 -12.73 -3.92 -27.58
N GLU A 437 -13.87 -4.63 -27.68
CA GLU A 437 -14.83 -4.52 -28.77
C GLU A 437 -15.85 -3.38 -28.59
N LEU A 438 -15.77 -2.61 -27.49
CA LEU A 438 -16.63 -1.43 -27.28
C LEU A 438 -16.06 -0.22 -28.01
N ASP A 439 -16.31 -0.15 -29.32
CA ASP A 439 -15.86 0.95 -30.16
C ASP A 439 -16.40 2.30 -29.68
N GLY A 440 -15.54 3.32 -29.61
CA GLY A 440 -15.91 4.66 -29.18
C GLY A 440 -16.10 4.83 -27.67
N ALA A 441 -15.81 3.82 -26.86
CA ALA A 441 -15.83 3.92 -25.41
C ALA A 441 -14.61 4.69 -24.90
N GLU A 442 -14.83 5.57 -23.90
CA GLU A 442 -13.76 6.16 -23.11
C GLU A 442 -13.38 5.20 -21.99
N TRP A 443 -12.09 4.90 -21.89
CA TRP A 443 -11.59 3.88 -20.98
C TRP A 443 -10.97 4.49 -19.73
N ILE A 444 -11.33 3.95 -18.58
CA ILE A 444 -10.72 4.26 -17.28
C ILE A 444 -10.29 2.97 -16.63
N SER A 445 -8.98 2.70 -16.67
CA SER A 445 -8.40 1.55 -16.00
C SER A 445 -8.11 1.89 -14.53
N LEU A 446 -8.84 1.23 -13.63
CA LEU A 446 -8.80 1.53 -12.20
C LEU A 446 -7.77 0.66 -11.49
N GLY A 447 -6.59 1.20 -11.25
CA GLY A 447 -5.54 0.60 -10.43
C GLY A 447 -5.83 0.71 -8.92
N VAL A 448 -4.83 0.40 -8.10
CA VAL A 448 -4.87 0.61 -6.64
C VAL A 448 -4.94 2.10 -6.29
N MET A 449 -5.28 2.41 -5.04
CA MET A 449 -5.33 3.82 -4.60
C MET A 449 -3.92 4.38 -4.39
N PRO A 450 -3.70 5.68 -4.65
CA PRO A 450 -2.48 6.35 -4.22
C PRO A 450 -2.26 6.20 -2.70
N PRO A 451 -1.00 6.10 -2.22
CA PRO A 451 -0.71 5.94 -0.79
C PRO A 451 -1.37 6.98 0.12
N ALA A 452 -1.39 8.24 -0.31
CA ALA A 452 -2.04 9.32 0.44
C ALA A 452 -3.56 9.11 0.58
N ASP A 453 -4.23 8.69 -0.49
CA ASP A 453 -5.67 8.43 -0.48
C ASP A 453 -6.01 7.18 0.35
N SER A 454 -5.17 6.15 0.30
CA SER A 454 -5.31 4.92 1.10
C SER A 454 -5.22 5.21 2.59
N THR A 455 -4.22 6.01 2.98
CA THR A 455 -4.04 6.45 4.37
C THR A 455 -5.21 7.34 4.83
N ALA A 456 -5.69 8.25 3.97
CA ALA A 456 -6.87 9.07 4.24
C ALA A 456 -8.14 8.22 4.41
N MET A 457 -8.32 7.20 3.59
CA MET A 457 -9.45 6.26 3.69
C MET A 457 -9.42 5.49 5.01
N LEU A 458 -8.28 4.93 5.41
CA LEU A 458 -8.13 4.26 6.71
C LEU A 458 -8.41 5.23 7.87
N SER A 459 -7.89 6.46 7.79
CA SER A 459 -8.10 7.49 8.80
C SER A 459 -9.59 7.86 8.94
N THR A 460 -10.32 7.92 7.82
CA THR A 460 -11.78 8.15 7.82
C THR A 460 -12.53 7.00 8.50
N ILE A 461 -12.13 5.74 8.22
CA ILE A 461 -12.79 4.55 8.80
C ILE A 461 -12.48 4.40 10.29
N LEU A 462 -11.25 4.67 10.72
CA LEU A 462 -10.77 4.51 12.10
C LEU A 462 -11.14 5.69 13.00
N GLY A 463 -11.35 6.86 12.42
CA GLY A 463 -11.46 8.13 13.09
C GLY A 463 -10.10 8.83 13.28
N ALA A 464 -10.09 10.16 13.19
CA ALA A 464 -8.87 10.98 13.19
C ALA A 464 -8.00 10.78 14.45
N GLU A 465 -8.62 10.60 15.62
CA GLU A 465 -7.91 10.41 16.89
C GLU A 465 -7.11 9.10 16.89
N ARG A 466 -7.74 7.98 16.53
CA ARG A 466 -7.09 6.66 16.52
C ARG A 466 -6.02 6.54 15.46
N ALA A 467 -6.27 7.07 14.26
CA ALA A 467 -5.29 7.09 13.17
C ALA A 467 -4.10 7.99 13.52
N GLY A 468 -4.33 9.13 14.21
CA GLY A 468 -3.29 10.05 14.64
C GLY A 468 -2.39 9.55 15.76
N GLN A 469 -2.81 8.52 16.52
CA GLN A 469 -1.98 7.89 17.55
C GLN A 469 -0.85 7.02 16.95
N GLU A 470 -1.09 6.39 15.80
CA GLU A 470 -0.15 5.47 15.16
C GLU A 470 0.00 5.74 13.64
N PRO A 471 0.42 6.95 13.20
CA PRO A 471 0.41 7.33 11.78
C PRO A 471 1.32 6.45 10.91
N GLY A 472 2.49 6.04 11.43
CA GLY A 472 3.40 5.13 10.74
C GLY A 472 2.80 3.73 10.56
N ALA A 473 2.08 3.21 11.56
CA ALA A 473 1.40 1.92 11.44
C ALA A 473 0.20 1.98 10.48
N VAL A 474 -0.50 3.13 10.39
CA VAL A 474 -1.58 3.31 9.41
C VAL A 474 -1.05 3.32 7.99
N ALA A 475 0.10 3.95 7.73
CA ALA A 475 0.75 3.92 6.42
C ALA A 475 1.20 2.50 6.05
N GLU A 476 1.87 1.80 6.97
CA GLU A 476 2.29 0.41 6.78
C GLU A 476 1.10 -0.55 6.58
N LEU A 477 -0.01 -0.33 7.32
CA LEU A 477 -1.25 -1.09 7.11
C LEU A 477 -1.80 -0.89 5.70
N ALA A 478 -1.73 0.34 5.16
CA ALA A 478 -2.17 0.62 3.81
C ALA A 478 -1.31 -0.12 2.77
N GLU A 479 0.02 -0.17 2.97
CA GLU A 479 0.96 -0.93 2.14
C GLU A 479 0.66 -2.44 2.19
N LEU A 480 0.51 -3.03 3.38
CA LEU A 480 0.18 -4.46 3.54
C LEU A 480 -1.20 -4.83 2.97
N CYS A 481 -2.14 -3.88 2.90
CA CYS A 481 -3.39 -4.02 2.16
C CYS A 481 -3.22 -3.81 0.64
N GLY A 482 -2.01 -3.55 0.14
CA GLY A 482 -1.69 -3.29 -1.26
C GLY A 482 -2.45 -2.10 -1.82
N HIS A 483 -2.80 -1.12 -1.00
CA HIS A 483 -3.62 0.05 -1.38
C HIS A 483 -4.96 -0.30 -2.05
N LEU A 484 -5.46 -1.53 -1.85
CA LEU A 484 -6.69 -2.01 -2.43
C LEU A 484 -7.90 -1.57 -1.57
N PRO A 485 -8.88 -0.80 -2.12
CA PRO A 485 -10.02 -0.30 -1.34
C PRO A 485 -10.78 -1.35 -0.56
N LEU A 486 -10.98 -2.54 -1.12
CA LEU A 486 -11.66 -3.65 -0.44
C LEU A 486 -10.86 -4.12 0.79
N ALA A 487 -9.54 -4.31 0.64
CA ALA A 487 -8.68 -4.74 1.73
C ALA A 487 -8.61 -3.67 2.84
N LEU A 488 -8.49 -2.39 2.47
CA LEU A 488 -8.51 -1.27 3.40
C LEU A 488 -9.82 -1.20 4.21
N ARG A 489 -10.97 -1.40 3.54
CA ARG A 489 -12.27 -1.46 4.22
C ARG A 489 -12.38 -2.63 5.18
N ILE A 490 -11.88 -3.80 4.79
CA ILE A 490 -11.88 -5.00 5.64
C ILE A 490 -10.99 -4.77 6.87
N ALA A 491 -9.76 -4.30 6.68
CA ALA A 491 -8.82 -4.00 7.77
C ALA A 491 -9.37 -2.93 8.72
N GLY A 492 -9.90 -1.83 8.16
CA GLY A 492 -10.53 -0.76 8.93
C GLY A 492 -11.77 -1.22 9.70
N ALA A 493 -12.65 -2.01 9.10
CA ALA A 493 -13.82 -2.59 9.77
C ALA A 493 -13.40 -3.54 10.90
N ARG A 494 -12.37 -4.35 10.69
CA ARG A 494 -11.84 -5.27 11.71
C ARG A 494 -11.28 -4.53 12.92
N LEU A 495 -10.51 -3.46 12.70
CA LEU A 495 -10.03 -2.60 13.77
C LEU A 495 -11.17 -1.86 14.48
N ARG A 496 -12.18 -1.37 13.75
CA ARG A 496 -13.34 -0.70 14.32
C ARG A 496 -14.15 -1.64 15.22
N ASN A 497 -14.32 -2.90 14.81
CA ASN A 497 -15.03 -3.92 15.58
C ASN A 497 -14.20 -4.46 16.77
N ARG A 498 -12.91 -4.13 16.85
CA ARG A 498 -12.00 -4.52 17.92
C ARG A 498 -11.28 -3.30 18.51
N PRO A 499 -11.94 -2.49 19.33
CA PRO A 499 -11.42 -1.21 19.82
C PRO A 499 -10.12 -1.33 20.64
N ARG A 500 -9.85 -2.51 21.22
CA ARG A 500 -8.63 -2.78 22.02
C ARG A 500 -7.40 -3.12 21.17
N TRP A 501 -7.59 -3.43 19.88
CA TRP A 501 -6.47 -3.69 19.00
C TRP A 501 -5.79 -2.39 18.59
N THR A 502 -4.46 -2.33 18.69
CA THR A 502 -3.68 -1.26 18.08
C THR A 502 -3.56 -1.49 16.57
N VAL A 503 -3.28 -0.43 15.81
CA VAL A 503 -3.04 -0.58 14.38
C VAL A 503 -1.79 -1.44 14.16
N ARG A 504 -0.76 -1.23 14.99
CA ARG A 504 0.48 -2.04 14.99
C ARG A 504 0.23 -3.52 15.16
N TYR A 505 -0.67 -3.92 16.04
CA TYR A 505 -1.01 -5.33 16.24
C TYR A 505 -1.56 -5.98 14.95
N LEU A 506 -2.44 -5.30 14.23
CA LEU A 506 -2.95 -5.83 12.95
C LEU A 506 -1.86 -5.84 11.86
N VAL A 507 -0.99 -4.84 11.83
CA VAL A 507 0.19 -4.80 10.95
C VAL A 507 1.07 -6.04 11.17
N ASP A 508 1.38 -6.36 12.43
CA ASP A 508 2.22 -7.52 12.76
C ASP A 508 1.57 -8.85 12.35
N LEU A 509 0.25 -8.96 12.42
CA LEU A 509 -0.49 -10.13 11.90
C LEU A 509 -0.46 -10.23 10.37
N LEU A 510 -0.48 -9.10 9.66
CA LEU A 510 -0.50 -9.06 8.19
C LEU A 510 0.88 -9.18 7.53
N ARG A 511 1.96 -9.04 8.29
CA ARG A 511 3.32 -9.27 7.80
C ARG A 511 3.59 -10.73 7.42
N ASP A 512 2.91 -11.68 8.06
CA ASP A 512 2.93 -13.08 7.65
C ASP A 512 2.11 -13.26 6.36
N GLU A 513 2.80 -13.48 5.24
CA GLU A 513 2.19 -13.60 3.92
C GLU A 513 1.18 -14.74 3.81
N THR A 514 1.42 -15.84 4.54
CA THR A 514 0.53 -17.01 4.53
C THR A 514 -0.79 -16.75 5.27
N ARG A 515 -0.77 -15.91 6.30
CA ARG A 515 -1.94 -15.54 7.10
C ARG A 515 -2.64 -14.29 6.59
N ARG A 516 -1.96 -13.45 5.80
CA ARG A 516 -2.47 -12.15 5.32
C ARG A 516 -3.86 -12.24 4.71
N LEU A 517 -4.09 -13.21 3.86
CA LEU A 517 -5.39 -13.39 3.18
C LEU A 517 -6.49 -13.90 4.11
N GLU A 518 -6.16 -14.74 5.10
CA GLU A 518 -7.12 -15.22 6.11
C GLU A 518 -7.56 -14.08 7.03
N GLU A 519 -6.63 -13.18 7.35
CA GLU A 519 -6.88 -12.01 8.17
C GLU A 519 -7.67 -10.92 7.40
N LEU A 520 -7.67 -10.92 6.06
CA LEU A 520 -8.44 -9.98 5.23
C LEU A 520 -9.85 -10.51 4.90
N ARG A 521 -10.61 -10.87 5.94
CA ARG A 521 -12.03 -11.27 5.88
C ARG A 521 -12.86 -10.49 6.89
N ALA A 522 -14.05 -10.03 6.49
CA ALA A 522 -15.02 -9.38 7.37
C ALA A 522 -16.45 -9.68 6.89
N GLY A 523 -17.14 -10.59 7.58
CA GLY A 523 -18.43 -11.10 7.17
C GLY A 523 -18.38 -11.75 5.79
N GLU A 524 -19.27 -11.36 4.89
CA GLU A 524 -19.29 -11.85 3.50
C GLU A 524 -18.18 -11.25 2.61
N ARG A 525 -17.52 -10.20 3.07
CA ARG A 525 -16.44 -9.55 2.31
C ARG A 525 -15.12 -10.32 2.48
N SER A 526 -14.55 -10.79 1.40
CA SER A 526 -13.27 -11.48 1.37
C SER A 526 -12.48 -11.10 0.13
N VAL A 527 -11.22 -10.70 0.33
CA VAL A 527 -10.29 -10.46 -0.78
C VAL A 527 -10.05 -11.77 -1.55
N THR A 528 -9.86 -12.87 -0.82
CA THR A 528 -9.69 -14.21 -1.40
C THR A 528 -10.83 -14.58 -2.34
N ALA A 529 -12.10 -14.45 -1.91
CA ALA A 529 -13.25 -14.78 -2.74
C ALA A 529 -13.31 -13.94 -4.02
N THR A 530 -12.93 -12.66 -3.94
CA THR A 530 -12.91 -11.76 -5.09
C THR A 530 -11.82 -12.15 -6.10
N LEU A 531 -10.62 -12.55 -5.63
CA LEU A 531 -9.52 -13.00 -6.50
C LEU A 531 -9.78 -14.39 -7.09
N THR A 532 -10.42 -15.30 -6.32
CA THR A 532 -10.82 -16.64 -6.80
C THR A 532 -11.67 -16.55 -8.07
N LEU A 533 -12.60 -15.58 -8.14
CA LEU A 533 -13.42 -15.41 -9.33
C LEU A 533 -12.64 -15.05 -10.60
N SER A 534 -11.57 -14.26 -10.47
CA SER A 534 -10.71 -13.93 -11.60
C SER A 534 -9.83 -15.13 -11.98
N TYR A 535 -9.36 -15.89 -11.01
CA TYR A 535 -8.60 -17.11 -11.22
C TYR A 535 -9.43 -18.22 -11.85
N ASP A 536 -10.67 -18.44 -11.40
CA ASP A 536 -11.58 -19.47 -11.94
C ASP A 536 -12.00 -19.19 -13.38
N ALA A 537 -11.96 -17.94 -13.82
CA ALA A 537 -12.23 -17.54 -15.19
C ALA A 537 -11.09 -17.88 -16.17
N LEU A 538 -9.87 -18.16 -15.67
CA LEU A 538 -8.75 -18.62 -16.51
C LEU A 538 -8.97 -20.04 -16.99
N ASP A 539 -8.43 -20.39 -18.16
CA ASP A 539 -8.27 -21.76 -18.61
C ASP A 539 -7.21 -22.51 -17.77
N GLU A 540 -7.12 -23.82 -17.92
CA GLU A 540 -6.23 -24.69 -17.14
C GLU A 540 -4.75 -24.30 -17.31
N ALA A 541 -4.31 -24.04 -18.54
CA ALA A 541 -2.91 -23.68 -18.83
C ALA A 541 -2.52 -22.32 -18.18
N ASN A 542 -3.40 -21.32 -18.23
CA ASN A 542 -3.16 -20.02 -17.61
C ASN A 542 -3.27 -20.08 -16.08
N ARG A 543 -4.09 -20.99 -15.50
CA ARG A 543 -4.11 -21.24 -14.05
C ARG A 543 -2.78 -21.80 -13.55
N ASP A 544 -2.25 -22.81 -14.22
CA ASP A 544 -0.96 -23.40 -13.86
C ASP A 544 0.18 -22.39 -13.99
N ALA A 545 0.17 -21.63 -15.08
CA ALA A 545 1.14 -20.55 -15.29
C ALA A 545 1.06 -19.47 -14.20
N PHE A 546 -0.15 -19.04 -13.82
CA PHE A 546 -0.35 -18.06 -12.72
C PHE A 546 0.25 -18.54 -11.40
N LEU A 547 0.05 -19.82 -11.06
CA LEU A 547 0.59 -20.41 -9.83
C LEU A 547 2.13 -20.52 -9.87
N LEU A 548 2.72 -20.84 -11.04
CA LEU A 548 4.17 -20.89 -11.20
C LEU A 548 4.79 -19.49 -11.17
N LEU A 549 4.24 -18.55 -11.94
CA LEU A 549 4.73 -17.17 -11.98
C LEU A 549 4.66 -16.48 -10.62
N GLY A 550 3.67 -16.82 -9.78
CA GLY A 550 3.58 -16.33 -8.40
C GLY A 550 4.78 -16.68 -7.51
N GLN A 551 5.59 -17.67 -7.90
CA GLN A 551 6.82 -18.05 -7.19
C GLN A 551 8.04 -17.23 -7.61
N HIS A 552 7.93 -16.39 -8.66
CA HIS A 552 9.04 -15.52 -9.05
C HIS A 552 9.46 -14.65 -7.85
N PRO A 553 10.72 -14.73 -7.38
CA PRO A 553 11.11 -14.05 -6.14
C PRO A 553 11.15 -12.54 -6.29
N GLY A 554 11.41 -12.04 -7.49
CA GLY A 554 11.53 -10.63 -7.79
C GLY A 554 10.21 -9.87 -7.86
N THR A 555 10.30 -8.55 -7.82
CA THR A 555 9.14 -7.64 -7.88
C THR A 555 8.56 -7.55 -9.28
N GLU A 556 9.39 -7.68 -10.31
CA GLU A 556 9.00 -7.61 -11.72
C GLU A 556 9.62 -8.75 -12.51
N MET A 557 8.97 -9.14 -13.58
CA MET A 557 9.44 -10.15 -14.52
C MET A 557 9.30 -9.67 -15.96
N ASP A 558 10.12 -10.20 -16.83
CA ASP A 558 9.98 -10.05 -18.27
C ASP A 558 9.64 -11.39 -18.94
N ARG A 559 9.44 -11.38 -20.25
CA ARG A 559 9.14 -12.59 -21.01
C ARG A 559 10.23 -13.67 -20.92
N TYR A 560 11.50 -13.30 -20.69
CA TYR A 560 12.59 -14.26 -20.60
C TYR A 560 12.64 -14.97 -19.25
N SER A 561 12.51 -14.21 -18.16
CA SER A 561 12.42 -14.78 -16.81
C SER A 561 11.15 -15.61 -16.63
N ALA A 562 10.01 -15.14 -17.18
CA ALA A 562 8.77 -15.92 -17.20
C ALA A 562 8.91 -17.20 -18.03
N ALA A 563 9.53 -17.15 -19.21
CA ALA A 563 9.79 -18.32 -20.05
C ALA A 563 10.64 -19.38 -19.33
N ALA A 564 11.69 -18.94 -18.64
CA ALA A 564 12.55 -19.83 -17.86
C ALA A 564 11.75 -20.54 -16.73
N LEU A 565 10.93 -19.77 -16.00
CA LEU A 565 10.11 -20.30 -14.91
C LEU A 565 9.06 -21.27 -15.42
N LEU A 566 8.36 -20.93 -16.52
CA LEU A 566 7.34 -21.76 -17.15
C LEU A 566 7.89 -22.95 -17.92
N GLY A 567 9.19 -22.95 -18.29
CA GLY A 567 9.82 -23.99 -19.12
C GLY A 567 9.35 -23.94 -20.57
N THR A 568 9.13 -22.74 -21.11
CA THR A 568 8.65 -22.51 -22.49
C THR A 568 9.54 -21.48 -23.20
N ASP A 569 9.22 -21.16 -24.47
CA ASP A 569 9.89 -20.09 -25.21
C ASP A 569 9.35 -18.70 -24.80
N PRO A 570 10.13 -17.62 -25.05
CA PRO A 570 9.72 -16.26 -24.66
C PRO A 570 8.43 -15.75 -25.30
N ALA A 571 8.09 -16.15 -26.53
CA ALA A 571 6.87 -15.68 -27.19
C ALA A 571 5.60 -16.28 -26.56
N PRO A 572 5.45 -17.62 -26.35
CA PRO A 572 4.35 -18.17 -25.57
C PRO A 572 4.25 -17.65 -24.14
N ALA A 573 5.41 -17.37 -23.50
CA ALA A 573 5.41 -16.77 -22.16
C ALA A 573 4.82 -15.36 -22.18
N GLU A 574 5.16 -14.54 -23.18
CA GLU A 574 4.61 -13.18 -23.36
C GLU A 574 3.09 -13.22 -23.59
N ASP A 575 2.58 -14.15 -24.40
CA ASP A 575 1.13 -14.36 -24.60
C ASP A 575 0.40 -14.65 -23.28
N ILE A 576 0.99 -15.47 -22.41
CA ILE A 576 0.46 -15.77 -21.08
C ILE A 576 0.47 -14.52 -20.20
N LEU A 577 1.59 -13.77 -20.18
CA LEU A 577 1.72 -12.56 -19.39
C LEU A 577 0.71 -11.49 -19.82
N GLU A 578 0.51 -11.30 -21.13
CA GLU A 578 -0.50 -10.39 -21.68
C GLU A 578 -1.93 -10.83 -21.29
N HIS A 579 -2.23 -12.13 -21.36
CA HIS A 579 -3.54 -12.64 -20.94
C HIS A 579 -3.79 -12.40 -19.44
N LEU A 580 -2.79 -12.63 -18.58
CA LEU A 580 -2.90 -12.33 -17.14
C LEU A 580 -2.99 -10.83 -16.86
N LEU A 581 -2.38 -9.98 -17.70
CA LEU A 581 -2.52 -8.52 -17.64
C LEU A 581 -3.94 -8.10 -18.01
N ASP A 582 -4.52 -8.64 -19.10
CA ASP A 582 -5.89 -8.37 -19.54
C ASP A 582 -6.94 -8.76 -18.49
N THR A 583 -6.67 -9.79 -17.69
CA THR A 583 -7.52 -10.23 -16.57
C THR A 583 -7.21 -9.51 -15.26
N HIS A 584 -6.32 -8.50 -15.28
CA HIS A 584 -5.88 -7.74 -14.11
C HIS A 584 -5.30 -8.58 -12.95
N LEU A 585 -4.73 -9.75 -13.27
CA LEU A 585 -3.96 -10.57 -12.33
C LEU A 585 -2.48 -10.18 -12.33
N LEU A 586 -2.02 -9.50 -13.38
CA LEU A 586 -0.73 -8.81 -13.44
C LEU A 586 -0.93 -7.31 -13.66
N GLN A 587 0.12 -6.55 -13.42
CA GLN A 587 0.23 -5.12 -13.69
C GLN A 587 1.44 -4.88 -14.60
N GLN A 588 1.40 -3.81 -15.37
CA GLN A 588 2.50 -3.39 -16.23
C GLN A 588 2.88 -1.95 -15.88
N HIS A 589 4.09 -1.73 -15.38
CA HIS A 589 4.60 -0.39 -15.04
C HIS A 589 5.41 0.21 -16.20
N GLU A 590 6.11 -0.64 -16.95
CA GLU A 590 6.88 -0.29 -18.14
C GLU A 590 6.58 -1.30 -19.24
N THR A 591 6.83 -0.94 -20.51
CA THR A 591 6.65 -1.83 -21.66
C THR A 591 7.43 -3.13 -21.47
N SER A 592 6.76 -4.27 -21.64
CA SER A 592 7.31 -5.63 -21.50
C SER A 592 7.83 -5.96 -20.08
N ARG A 593 7.36 -5.24 -19.04
CA ARG A 593 7.65 -5.55 -17.62
C ARG A 593 6.35 -5.78 -16.87
N TYR A 594 6.26 -6.94 -16.22
CA TYR A 594 5.06 -7.40 -15.56
C TYR A 594 5.34 -7.62 -14.07
N ALA A 595 4.38 -7.26 -13.24
CA ALA A 595 4.47 -7.39 -11.79
C ALA A 595 3.19 -7.98 -11.22
N PHE A 596 3.31 -8.78 -10.18
CA PHE A 596 2.17 -9.10 -9.35
C PHE A 596 1.87 -7.96 -8.38
N HIS A 597 0.59 -7.64 -8.24
CA HIS A 597 0.17 -6.92 -7.04
C HIS A 597 0.35 -7.81 -5.81
N ASP A 598 0.86 -7.28 -4.70
CA ASP A 598 1.23 -8.06 -3.49
C ASP A 598 0.13 -9.03 -3.02
N LEU A 599 -1.12 -8.57 -2.97
CA LEU A 599 -2.25 -9.42 -2.58
C LEU A 599 -2.55 -10.52 -3.60
N VAL A 600 -2.31 -10.27 -4.89
CA VAL A 600 -2.49 -11.29 -5.95
C VAL A 600 -1.37 -12.31 -5.88
N ARG A 601 -0.14 -11.88 -5.61
CA ARG A 601 1.01 -12.77 -5.36
C ARG A 601 0.76 -13.65 -4.12
N SER A 602 0.36 -13.03 -3.00
CA SER A 602 0.00 -13.78 -1.79
C SER A 602 -1.13 -14.77 -2.05
N PHE A 603 -2.08 -14.43 -2.93
CA PHE A 603 -3.16 -15.33 -3.35
C PHE A 603 -2.66 -16.51 -4.19
N ALA A 604 -1.74 -16.30 -5.13
CA ALA A 604 -1.13 -17.38 -5.92
C ALA A 604 -0.36 -18.36 -5.01
N LEU A 605 0.45 -17.83 -4.08
CA LEU A 605 1.20 -18.64 -3.11
C LEU A 605 0.26 -19.39 -2.14
N TRP A 606 -0.82 -18.77 -1.67
CA TRP A 606 -1.82 -19.40 -0.81
C TRP A 606 -2.57 -20.53 -1.53
N LEU A 607 -3.02 -20.34 -2.78
CA LEU A 607 -3.65 -21.40 -3.59
C LEU A 607 -2.71 -22.57 -3.76
N ARG A 608 -1.44 -22.27 -4.08
CA ARG A 608 -0.43 -23.30 -4.26
C ARG A 608 -0.19 -24.11 -2.98
N SER A 609 -0.02 -23.46 -1.84
CA SER A 609 0.20 -24.17 -0.57
C SER A 609 -0.97 -25.06 -0.17
N ARG A 610 -2.20 -24.70 -0.56
CA ARG A 610 -3.42 -25.44 -0.23
C ARG A 610 -3.69 -26.62 -1.17
N ASP A 611 -3.61 -26.39 -2.48
CA ASP A 611 -4.10 -27.31 -3.50
C ASP A 611 -2.96 -28.08 -4.19
N HIS A 612 -1.73 -27.56 -4.15
CA HIS A 612 -0.54 -28.11 -4.79
C HIS A 612 0.67 -28.04 -3.84
N PRO A 613 0.84 -28.98 -2.91
CA PRO A 613 2.01 -28.97 -2.03
C PRO A 613 3.31 -29.01 -2.87
N PRO A 614 4.39 -28.33 -2.43
CA PRO A 614 5.64 -28.23 -3.17
C PRO A 614 6.12 -29.59 -3.66
N GLY A 615 6.31 -29.75 -4.97
CA GLY A 615 6.71 -30.98 -5.62
C GLY A 615 7.99 -30.83 -6.46
N ALA A 616 8.43 -31.90 -7.11
CA ALA A 616 9.61 -31.91 -7.98
C ALA A 616 9.53 -30.85 -9.09
N GLN A 617 8.35 -30.60 -9.65
CA GLN A 617 8.12 -29.59 -10.69
C GLN A 617 8.45 -28.17 -10.25
N ASP A 618 8.26 -27.85 -8.97
CA ASP A 618 8.56 -26.53 -8.40
C ASP A 618 10.04 -26.28 -8.29
N HIS A 619 10.76 -27.30 -7.77
CA HIS A 619 12.21 -27.23 -7.69
C HIS A 619 12.84 -27.10 -9.08
N ASP A 620 12.30 -27.83 -10.08
CA ASP A 620 12.78 -27.74 -11.46
C ASP A 620 12.49 -26.36 -12.08
N ALA A 621 11.33 -25.73 -11.78
CA ALA A 621 10.98 -24.41 -12.28
C ALA A 621 11.91 -23.32 -11.70
N LEU A 622 12.14 -23.36 -10.39
CA LEU A 622 13.04 -22.43 -9.70
C LEU A 622 14.51 -22.66 -10.11
N ALA A 623 14.92 -23.91 -10.36
CA ALA A 623 16.24 -24.23 -10.89
C ALA A 623 16.44 -23.63 -12.30
N ARG A 624 15.45 -23.76 -13.20
CA ARG A 624 15.51 -23.12 -14.54
C ARG A 624 15.60 -21.61 -14.46
N LEU A 625 14.89 -20.98 -13.51
CA LEU A 625 14.94 -19.53 -13.28
C LEU A 625 16.35 -19.11 -12.80
N ALA A 626 16.93 -19.85 -11.86
CA ALA A 626 18.30 -19.62 -11.39
C ALA A 626 19.33 -19.79 -12.51
N ASP A 627 19.20 -20.83 -13.34
CA ASP A 627 20.06 -21.06 -14.51
C ASP A 627 19.95 -19.91 -15.53
N TYR A 628 18.73 -19.42 -15.77
CA TYR A 628 18.50 -18.26 -16.65
C TYR A 628 19.22 -17.01 -16.10
N TYR A 629 18.98 -16.65 -14.84
CA TYR A 629 19.57 -15.45 -14.26
C TYR A 629 21.10 -15.57 -14.16
N HIS A 630 21.63 -16.75 -13.90
CA HIS A 630 23.08 -16.99 -13.92
C HIS A 630 23.66 -16.75 -15.32
N ALA A 631 23.11 -17.37 -16.36
CA ALA A 631 23.59 -17.23 -17.73
C ALA A 631 23.42 -15.79 -18.26
N ALA A 632 22.25 -15.15 -17.98
CA ALA A 632 21.97 -13.79 -18.41
C ALA A 632 22.88 -12.76 -17.71
N SER A 633 23.10 -12.91 -16.38
CA SER A 633 23.97 -12.03 -15.62
C SER A 633 25.45 -12.20 -16.00
N ASP A 634 25.88 -13.42 -16.28
CA ASP A 634 27.25 -13.69 -16.76
C ASP A 634 27.52 -12.96 -18.08
N MET A 635 26.63 -13.13 -19.06
CA MET A 635 26.71 -12.43 -20.35
C MET A 635 26.66 -10.91 -20.17
N ALA A 636 25.76 -10.43 -19.31
CA ALA A 636 25.63 -9.00 -19.05
C ALA A 636 26.86 -8.42 -18.37
N CYS A 637 27.44 -9.12 -17.39
CA CYS A 637 28.68 -8.70 -16.71
C CYS A 637 29.89 -8.67 -17.66
N ASP A 638 30.00 -9.64 -18.54
CA ASP A 638 31.12 -9.68 -19.51
C ASP A 638 31.05 -8.52 -20.52
N LEU A 639 29.85 -8.16 -20.97
CA LEU A 639 29.63 -7.00 -21.83
C LEU A 639 29.72 -5.64 -21.07
N ALA A 640 29.24 -5.57 -19.85
CA ALA A 640 29.25 -4.35 -19.07
C ALA A 640 30.61 -3.97 -18.52
N PHE A 641 31.44 -4.98 -18.20
CA PHE A 641 32.78 -4.84 -17.57
C PHE A 641 33.86 -5.53 -18.39
N PRO A 642 34.25 -4.98 -19.54
CA PRO A 642 35.25 -5.58 -20.43
C PRO A 642 36.56 -5.87 -19.69
N GLY A 643 37.15 -7.04 -19.96
CA GLY A 643 38.40 -7.48 -19.34
C GLY A 643 38.28 -8.02 -17.91
N ARG A 644 37.06 -8.28 -17.45
CA ARG A 644 36.77 -8.95 -16.15
C ARG A 644 37.31 -10.39 -16.13
N ARG A 645 37.16 -11.12 -17.24
CA ARG A 645 37.65 -12.49 -17.41
C ARG A 645 38.67 -12.56 -18.57
N PRO A 646 39.63 -13.49 -18.54
CA PRO A 646 40.42 -13.80 -19.72
C PRO A 646 39.48 -14.22 -20.85
N GLU A 647 39.83 -13.87 -22.11
CA GLU A 647 39.07 -14.32 -23.29
C GLU A 647 39.02 -15.86 -23.29
N GLN A 648 37.85 -16.40 -23.00
CA GLN A 648 37.56 -17.82 -23.15
C GLN A 648 36.86 -18.07 -24.49
N PRO A 649 37.16 -19.15 -25.18
CA PRO A 649 36.41 -19.53 -26.38
C PRO A 649 34.94 -19.75 -25.98
N PRO A 650 33.98 -19.36 -26.86
CA PRO A 650 32.54 -19.51 -26.56
C PRO A 650 32.25 -20.97 -26.25
N GLY A 651 31.70 -21.21 -25.05
CA GLY A 651 31.22 -22.51 -24.64
C GLY A 651 30.02 -22.99 -25.52
N PRO A 652 29.60 -24.25 -25.42
CA PRO A 652 28.44 -24.72 -26.16
C PRO A 652 27.23 -23.84 -25.81
N ALA A 653 26.49 -23.42 -26.85
CA ALA A 653 25.30 -22.57 -26.70
C ALA A 653 24.33 -23.18 -25.66
N ALA A 654 24.04 -22.46 -24.62
CA ALA A 654 23.06 -22.88 -23.64
C ALA A 654 21.67 -22.98 -24.29
N PRO A 655 20.85 -23.98 -23.95
CA PRO A 655 19.50 -24.12 -24.49
C PRO A 655 18.50 -23.06 -23.96
N LEU A 656 19.00 -22.02 -23.29
CA LEU A 656 18.20 -20.97 -22.67
C LEU A 656 18.06 -19.78 -23.61
N SER A 657 16.84 -19.25 -23.74
CA SER A 657 16.56 -18.00 -24.43
C SER A 657 17.00 -16.83 -23.56
N LEU A 658 18.09 -16.16 -23.95
CA LEU A 658 18.66 -15.03 -23.22
C LEU A 658 18.19 -13.68 -23.80
N PRO A 659 18.20 -12.60 -23.01
CA PRO A 659 17.89 -11.26 -23.49
C PRO A 659 18.91 -10.78 -24.53
N VAL A 660 18.49 -10.01 -25.52
CA VAL A 660 19.36 -9.49 -26.56
C VAL A 660 20.10 -8.27 -26.03
N LEU A 661 21.34 -8.46 -25.60
CA LEU A 661 22.24 -7.40 -25.14
C LEU A 661 23.32 -7.16 -26.22
N THR A 662 23.31 -5.97 -26.82
CA THR A 662 24.17 -5.66 -28.00
C THR A 662 25.39 -4.79 -27.67
N SER A 663 25.42 -4.23 -26.45
CA SER A 663 26.48 -3.30 -26.03
C SER A 663 26.64 -3.27 -24.50
N GLY A 664 27.78 -2.77 -24.02
CA GLY A 664 28.01 -2.53 -22.60
C GLY A 664 26.98 -1.59 -21.96
N HIS A 665 26.42 -0.65 -22.72
CA HIS A 665 25.35 0.24 -22.26
C HIS A 665 24.05 -0.55 -22.00
N THR A 666 23.59 -1.36 -22.95
CA THR A 666 22.40 -2.19 -22.79
C THR A 666 22.57 -3.23 -21.66
N ALA A 667 23.78 -3.77 -21.52
CA ALA A 667 24.11 -4.71 -20.45
C ALA A 667 24.08 -4.04 -19.06
N ARG A 668 24.66 -2.85 -18.90
CA ARG A 668 24.57 -2.07 -17.64
C ARG A 668 23.13 -1.69 -17.30
N ALA A 669 22.34 -1.29 -18.28
CA ALA A 669 20.91 -0.99 -18.10
C ALA A 669 20.13 -2.24 -17.65
N TRP A 670 20.43 -3.41 -18.20
CA TRP A 670 19.83 -4.68 -17.79
C TRP A 670 20.24 -5.06 -16.36
N LEU A 671 21.54 -5.04 -16.03
CA LEU A 671 22.06 -5.31 -14.69
C LEU A 671 21.46 -4.36 -13.65
N SER A 672 21.32 -3.08 -13.99
CA SER A 672 20.70 -2.09 -13.11
C SER A 672 19.25 -2.43 -12.80
N ARG A 673 18.48 -2.86 -13.79
CA ARG A 673 17.07 -3.25 -13.61
C ARG A 673 16.91 -4.56 -12.86
N GLU A 674 17.74 -5.55 -13.18
CA GLU A 674 17.60 -6.90 -12.62
C GLU A 674 18.38 -7.09 -11.30
N SER A 675 19.06 -6.06 -10.77
CA SER A 675 19.87 -6.19 -9.54
C SER A 675 19.08 -6.73 -8.35
N ASP A 676 17.81 -6.30 -8.19
CA ASP A 676 16.93 -6.78 -7.11
C ASP A 676 16.53 -8.23 -7.34
N ASN A 677 16.17 -8.57 -8.57
CA ASN A 677 15.82 -9.94 -8.95
C ASN A 677 17.00 -10.89 -8.77
N LEU A 678 18.21 -10.48 -9.20
CA LEU A 678 19.42 -11.26 -9.02
C LEU A 678 19.70 -11.57 -7.54
N ALA A 679 19.59 -10.57 -6.67
CA ALA A 679 19.78 -10.75 -5.24
C ALA A 679 18.75 -11.73 -4.64
N GLN A 680 17.47 -11.58 -4.99
CA GLN A 680 16.39 -12.43 -4.47
C GLN A 680 16.46 -13.85 -5.04
N VAL A 681 16.84 -14.04 -6.32
CA VAL A 681 17.04 -15.37 -6.89
C VAL A 681 18.25 -16.08 -6.25
N ALA A 682 19.34 -15.34 -5.93
CA ALA A 682 20.45 -15.92 -5.19
C ALA A 682 20.04 -16.42 -3.79
N GLU A 683 19.23 -15.64 -3.05
CA GLU A 683 18.68 -16.04 -1.76
C GLU A 683 17.80 -17.28 -1.88
N GLN A 684 16.89 -17.29 -2.88
CA GLN A 684 16.00 -18.41 -3.13
C GLN A 684 16.77 -19.69 -3.51
N ALA A 685 17.81 -19.58 -4.34
CA ALA A 685 18.67 -20.69 -4.70
C ALA A 685 19.42 -21.28 -3.48
N ARG A 686 19.90 -20.41 -2.55
CA ARG A 686 20.47 -20.83 -1.26
C ARG A 686 19.44 -21.62 -0.43
N ASP A 687 18.24 -21.08 -0.29
CA ASP A 687 17.16 -21.68 0.52
C ASP A 687 16.69 -23.03 -0.08
N ALA A 688 16.80 -23.18 -1.40
CA ALA A 688 16.57 -24.43 -2.13
C ALA A 688 17.76 -25.41 -2.06
N GLY A 689 18.86 -25.07 -1.39
CA GLY A 689 20.07 -25.90 -1.29
C GLY A 689 20.96 -25.90 -2.55
N GLN A 690 20.70 -25.01 -3.52
CA GLN A 690 21.46 -24.85 -4.75
C GLN A 690 22.67 -23.92 -4.53
N TYR A 691 23.52 -24.27 -3.58
CA TYR A 691 24.56 -23.39 -3.06
C TYR A 691 25.56 -22.91 -4.11
N ARG A 692 25.90 -23.73 -5.13
CA ARG A 692 26.82 -23.30 -6.19
C ARG A 692 26.21 -22.19 -7.04
N GLN A 693 24.98 -22.39 -7.52
CA GLN A 693 24.25 -21.38 -8.30
C GLN A 693 24.04 -20.10 -7.49
N ALA A 694 23.66 -20.24 -6.20
CA ALA A 694 23.52 -19.12 -5.30
C ALA A 694 24.82 -18.30 -5.15
N ALA A 695 25.98 -18.96 -5.02
CA ALA A 695 27.28 -18.30 -4.93
C ALA A 695 27.67 -17.61 -6.23
N ASP A 696 27.42 -18.22 -7.39
CA ASP A 696 27.69 -17.65 -8.70
C ASP A 696 26.78 -16.45 -9.01
N LEU A 697 25.48 -16.56 -8.71
CA LEU A 697 24.52 -15.45 -8.80
C LEU A 697 24.89 -14.28 -7.85
N ALA A 698 25.30 -14.60 -6.62
CA ALA A 698 25.75 -13.60 -5.66
C ALA A 698 26.92 -12.80 -6.21
N HIS A 699 27.96 -13.46 -6.76
CA HIS A 699 29.12 -12.82 -7.39
C HIS A 699 28.74 -11.90 -8.55
N ASN A 700 27.77 -12.29 -9.39
CA ASN A 700 27.31 -11.43 -10.48
C ASN A 700 26.44 -10.26 -9.97
N ALA A 701 25.62 -10.49 -8.96
CA ALA A 701 24.76 -9.47 -8.36
C ALA A 701 25.57 -8.37 -7.67
N VAL A 702 26.68 -8.70 -6.98
CA VAL A 702 27.48 -7.70 -6.25
C VAL A 702 28.09 -6.66 -7.18
N LEU A 703 28.41 -7.01 -8.43
CA LEU A 703 28.93 -6.06 -9.42
C LEU A 703 27.86 -5.02 -9.81
N ALA A 704 26.61 -5.46 -9.96
CA ALA A 704 25.49 -4.56 -10.24
C ALA A 704 25.17 -3.66 -9.03
N LEU A 705 25.24 -4.20 -7.82
CA LEU A 705 24.97 -3.48 -6.56
C LEU A 705 26.05 -2.44 -6.27
N ASP A 706 27.35 -2.78 -6.49
CA ASP A 706 28.46 -1.83 -6.34
C ASP A 706 28.32 -0.66 -7.32
N ALA A 707 28.04 -0.95 -8.60
CA ALA A 707 27.83 0.08 -9.62
C ALA A 707 26.65 1.03 -9.31
N ARG A 708 25.67 0.60 -8.51
CA ARG A 708 24.52 1.41 -8.04
C ARG A 708 24.75 2.09 -6.68
N GLY A 709 25.86 1.83 -6.01
CA GLY A 709 26.14 2.36 -4.67
C GLY A 709 25.28 1.74 -3.56
N ARG A 710 24.72 0.52 -3.78
CA ARG A 710 23.88 -0.20 -2.80
C ARG A 710 24.76 -1.08 -1.90
N PHE A 711 25.64 -0.46 -1.13
CA PHE A 711 26.74 -1.15 -0.45
C PHE A 711 26.29 -2.06 0.70
N GLU A 712 25.18 -1.74 1.41
CA GLU A 712 24.63 -2.62 2.45
C GLU A 712 24.14 -3.94 1.85
N GLU A 713 23.43 -3.87 0.73
CA GLU A 713 22.97 -5.05 0.02
C GLU A 713 24.11 -5.82 -0.63
N PHE A 714 25.10 -5.11 -1.17
CA PHE A 714 26.34 -5.71 -1.64
C PHE A 714 26.97 -6.57 -0.54
N HIS A 715 27.13 -6.01 0.66
CA HIS A 715 27.68 -6.76 1.80
C HIS A 715 26.82 -7.97 2.17
N ARG A 716 25.51 -7.83 2.19
CA ARG A 716 24.57 -8.92 2.50
C ARG A 716 24.67 -10.06 1.47
N ILE A 717 24.71 -9.74 0.18
CA ILE A 717 24.78 -10.73 -0.89
C ILE A 717 26.18 -11.37 -0.97
N ALA A 718 27.26 -10.62 -0.74
CA ALA A 718 28.59 -11.18 -0.63
C ALA A 718 28.69 -12.16 0.56
N THR A 719 28.08 -11.84 1.71
CA THR A 719 28.00 -12.74 2.87
C THR A 719 27.29 -14.05 2.50
N LEU A 720 26.15 -13.97 1.77
CA LEU A 720 25.46 -15.13 1.24
C LEU A 720 26.36 -16.01 0.37
N GLY A 721 27.15 -15.41 -0.51
CA GLY A 721 28.13 -16.13 -1.35
C GLY A 721 29.16 -16.91 -0.50
N VAL A 722 29.68 -16.28 0.55
CA VAL A 722 30.61 -16.93 1.51
C VAL A 722 29.93 -18.09 2.26
N GLU A 723 28.70 -17.90 2.74
CA GLU A 723 27.91 -18.96 3.42
C GLU A 723 27.70 -20.16 2.51
N CYS A 724 27.30 -19.94 1.27
CA CYS A 724 27.09 -20.99 0.27
C CYS A 724 28.39 -21.75 -0.06
N ALA A 725 29.49 -21.02 -0.24
CA ALA A 725 30.80 -21.63 -0.48
C ALA A 725 31.28 -22.49 0.70
N ARG A 726 31.08 -22.03 1.92
CA ARG A 726 31.37 -22.80 3.15
C ARG A 726 30.49 -24.05 3.26
N ALA A 727 29.22 -23.96 2.94
CA ALA A 727 28.30 -25.11 2.93
C ALA A 727 28.73 -26.19 1.90
N LEU A 728 29.26 -25.78 0.76
CA LEU A 728 29.81 -26.68 -0.28
C LEU A 728 31.20 -27.22 0.04
N HIS A 729 31.90 -26.67 1.05
CA HIS A 729 33.32 -26.93 1.31
C HIS A 729 34.20 -26.64 0.07
N ASP A 730 33.78 -25.74 -0.81
CA ASP A 730 34.48 -25.34 -2.00
C ASP A 730 35.40 -24.16 -1.72
N ARG A 731 36.72 -24.46 -1.62
CA ARG A 731 37.72 -23.46 -1.25
C ARG A 731 37.93 -22.38 -2.29
N SER A 732 37.74 -22.70 -3.58
CA SER A 732 37.85 -21.72 -4.67
C SER A 732 36.70 -20.73 -4.67
N LEU A 733 35.45 -21.22 -4.51
CA LEU A 733 34.28 -20.36 -4.34
C LEU A 733 34.37 -19.52 -3.06
N LEU A 734 34.94 -20.08 -1.99
CA LEU A 734 35.15 -19.36 -0.73
C LEU A 734 36.11 -18.19 -0.90
N ALA A 735 37.25 -18.42 -1.56
CA ALA A 735 38.24 -17.36 -1.82
C ALA A 735 37.60 -16.20 -2.62
N ARG A 736 36.84 -16.52 -3.67
CA ARG A 736 36.12 -15.51 -4.48
C ARG A 736 35.06 -14.75 -3.63
N GLY A 737 34.24 -15.47 -2.88
CA GLY A 737 33.21 -14.84 -2.02
C GLY A 737 33.80 -13.93 -0.93
N LEU A 738 34.97 -14.32 -0.35
CA LEU A 738 35.70 -13.49 0.60
C LEU A 738 36.26 -12.24 -0.02
N SER A 739 36.74 -12.29 -1.30
CA SER A 739 37.16 -11.09 -2.04
C SER A 739 35.99 -10.12 -2.26
N ASP A 740 34.79 -10.62 -2.63
CA ASP A 740 33.58 -9.81 -2.77
C ASP A 740 33.18 -9.18 -1.42
N LEU A 741 33.24 -9.96 -0.33
CA LEU A 741 32.93 -9.48 1.02
C LEU A 741 33.89 -8.40 1.48
N ALA A 742 35.20 -8.57 1.19
CA ALA A 742 36.21 -7.59 1.53
C ALA A 742 35.98 -6.25 0.79
N ALA A 743 35.61 -6.30 -0.49
CA ALA A 743 35.28 -5.12 -1.27
C ALA A 743 34.05 -4.39 -0.70
N ALA A 744 33.00 -5.13 -0.33
CA ALA A 744 31.80 -4.57 0.31
C ALA A 744 32.13 -3.96 1.68
N ALA A 745 32.93 -4.63 2.49
CA ALA A 745 33.37 -4.16 3.80
C ALA A 745 34.15 -2.84 3.68
N TRP A 746 35.07 -2.73 2.70
CA TRP A 746 35.78 -1.48 2.42
C TRP A 746 34.81 -0.34 2.06
N ARG A 747 33.83 -0.57 1.18
CA ARG A 747 32.80 0.44 0.80
C ARG A 747 32.05 0.98 2.02
N LEU A 748 31.75 0.11 2.98
CA LEU A 748 31.02 0.46 4.21
C LEU A 748 31.92 0.98 5.34
N GLY A 749 33.25 1.00 5.16
CA GLY A 749 34.19 1.38 6.22
C GLY A 749 34.40 0.32 7.30
N LEU A 750 34.00 -0.94 7.08
CA LEU A 750 34.21 -2.08 7.97
C LEU A 750 35.62 -2.64 7.75
N LEU A 751 36.65 -1.79 7.96
CA LEU A 751 38.01 -2.03 7.51
C LEU A 751 38.64 -3.28 8.13
N GLN A 752 38.36 -3.58 9.39
CA GLN A 752 38.93 -4.76 10.07
C GLN A 752 38.31 -6.06 9.55
N ASP A 753 37.00 -6.07 9.29
CA ASP A 753 36.33 -7.23 8.72
C ASP A 753 36.81 -7.48 7.29
N GLY A 754 36.97 -6.40 6.52
CA GLY A 754 37.58 -6.46 5.19
C GLY A 754 39.00 -7.02 5.19
N LEU A 755 39.84 -6.60 6.16
CA LEU A 755 41.23 -7.10 6.31
C LEU A 755 41.21 -8.62 6.60
N THR A 756 40.36 -9.06 7.55
CA THR A 756 40.28 -10.50 7.92
C THR A 756 39.79 -11.34 6.72
N ALA A 757 38.76 -10.88 6.00
CA ALA A 757 38.25 -11.58 4.80
C ALA A 757 39.34 -11.63 3.68
N THR A 758 40.10 -10.56 3.50
CA THR A 758 41.16 -10.51 2.48
C THR A 758 42.32 -11.44 2.84
N GLU A 759 42.76 -11.50 4.09
CA GLU A 759 43.83 -12.39 4.54
C GLU A 759 43.42 -13.86 4.37
N GLU A 760 42.20 -14.24 4.74
CA GLU A 760 41.65 -15.59 4.52
C GLU A 760 41.55 -15.91 3.02
N SER A 761 41.11 -14.96 2.18
CA SER A 761 41.08 -15.14 0.72
C SER A 761 42.44 -15.35 0.12
N LEU A 762 43.45 -14.58 0.55
CA LEU A 762 44.84 -14.67 0.07
C LEU A 762 45.47 -16.04 0.43
N ASP A 763 45.29 -16.48 1.69
CA ASP A 763 45.79 -17.78 2.15
C ASP A 763 45.15 -18.93 1.35
N LEU A 764 43.88 -18.85 1.04
CA LEU A 764 43.17 -19.81 0.19
C LEU A 764 43.72 -19.79 -1.23
N ALA A 765 43.88 -18.63 -1.86
CA ALA A 765 44.40 -18.49 -3.23
C ALA A 765 45.81 -19.07 -3.36
N VAL A 766 46.71 -18.73 -2.42
CA VAL A 766 48.08 -19.27 -2.39
C VAL A 766 48.05 -20.80 -2.22
N SER A 767 47.24 -21.33 -1.34
CA SER A 767 47.15 -22.77 -1.11
C SER A 767 46.53 -23.56 -2.27
N LEU A 768 45.77 -22.90 -3.14
CA LEU A 768 45.16 -23.47 -4.35
C LEU A 768 45.99 -23.26 -5.62
N ASP A 769 47.14 -22.58 -5.52
CA ASP A 769 47.92 -22.11 -6.67
C ASP A 769 47.10 -21.23 -7.66
N ASP A 770 46.08 -20.52 -7.11
CA ASP A 770 45.26 -19.59 -7.86
C ASP A 770 45.96 -18.22 -7.94
N ARG A 771 46.73 -18.03 -9.00
CA ARG A 771 47.46 -16.78 -9.24
C ARG A 771 46.58 -15.57 -9.46
N THR A 772 45.35 -15.76 -9.97
CA THR A 772 44.36 -14.68 -10.16
C THR A 772 43.84 -14.22 -8.82
N GLY A 773 43.41 -15.18 -7.99
CA GLY A 773 42.95 -14.88 -6.62
C GLY A 773 44.07 -14.27 -5.76
N GLU A 774 45.33 -14.76 -5.87
CA GLU A 774 46.51 -14.15 -5.21
C GLU A 774 46.67 -12.69 -5.62
N ALA A 775 46.56 -12.38 -6.90
CA ALA A 775 46.76 -11.03 -7.42
C ALA A 775 45.65 -10.06 -6.97
N GLU A 776 44.37 -10.54 -6.93
CA GLU A 776 43.22 -9.76 -6.49
C GLU A 776 43.25 -9.49 -4.99
N SER A 777 43.46 -10.55 -4.17
CA SER A 777 43.53 -10.42 -2.71
C SER A 777 44.71 -9.57 -2.26
N THR A 778 45.87 -9.72 -2.93
CA THR A 778 47.06 -8.86 -2.67
C THR A 778 46.76 -7.38 -2.96
N GLY A 779 46.01 -7.05 -4.02
CA GLY A 779 45.60 -5.69 -4.33
C GLY A 779 44.61 -5.12 -3.30
N MET A 780 43.63 -5.90 -2.90
CA MET A 780 42.64 -5.52 -1.86
C MET A 780 43.34 -5.30 -0.51
N LEU A 781 44.30 -6.17 -0.15
CA LEU A 781 45.08 -6.01 1.09
C LEU A 781 45.87 -4.68 1.03
N GLY A 782 46.48 -4.36 -0.11
CA GLY A 782 47.15 -3.07 -0.28
C GLY A 782 46.23 -1.86 -0.11
N LEU A 783 45.03 -1.91 -0.65
CA LEU A 783 44.03 -0.85 -0.52
C LEU A 783 43.57 -0.67 0.94
N LEU A 784 43.24 -1.76 1.63
CA LEU A 784 42.82 -1.74 3.06
C LEU A 784 43.95 -1.21 3.95
N LEU A 785 45.18 -1.68 3.75
CA LEU A 785 46.35 -1.19 4.51
C LEU A 785 46.60 0.31 4.26
N ALA A 786 46.42 0.79 3.01
CA ALA A 786 46.51 2.21 2.69
C ALA A 786 45.48 3.04 3.44
N THR A 787 44.23 2.56 3.48
CA THR A 787 43.14 3.22 4.21
C THR A 787 43.39 3.26 5.74
N LEU A 788 44.01 2.21 6.28
CA LEU A 788 44.41 2.11 7.70
C LEU A 788 45.71 2.89 8.01
N GLY A 789 46.36 3.49 7.03
CA GLY A 789 47.60 4.29 7.21
C GLY A 789 48.87 3.46 7.30
N ARG A 790 48.86 2.18 6.93
CA ARG A 790 50.05 1.28 6.88
C ARG A 790 50.73 1.37 5.51
N TYR A 791 51.26 2.55 5.16
CA TYR A 791 51.62 2.93 3.78
C TYR A 791 52.74 2.12 3.17
N ASP A 792 53.79 1.72 3.95
CA ASP A 792 54.93 0.96 3.40
C ASP A 792 54.50 -0.45 3.04
N GLU A 793 53.72 -1.09 3.87
CA GLU A 793 53.12 -2.41 3.61
C GLU A 793 52.16 -2.34 2.41
N ALA A 794 51.24 -1.37 2.43
CA ALA A 794 50.32 -1.13 1.31
C ALA A 794 51.06 -1.01 -0.03
N ARG A 795 52.13 -0.25 -0.06
CA ARG A 795 52.94 -0.04 -1.28
C ARG A 795 53.57 -1.35 -1.77
N ALA A 796 54.09 -2.18 -0.89
CA ALA A 796 54.64 -3.47 -1.23
C ALA A 796 53.58 -4.39 -1.85
N HIS A 797 52.39 -4.48 -1.22
CA HIS A 797 51.32 -5.30 -1.72
C HIS A 797 50.75 -4.80 -3.06
N LEU A 798 50.52 -3.48 -3.21
CA LEU A 798 50.02 -2.92 -4.48
C LEU A 798 51.01 -3.16 -5.64
N ARG A 799 52.30 -2.97 -5.41
CA ARG A 799 53.34 -3.28 -6.46
C ARG A 799 53.33 -4.75 -6.84
N ARG A 800 53.24 -5.65 -5.84
CA ARG A 800 53.18 -7.09 -6.09
C ARG A 800 51.94 -7.47 -6.88
N SER A 801 50.77 -6.89 -6.53
CA SER A 801 49.53 -7.09 -7.28
C SER A 801 49.61 -6.61 -8.72
N ILE A 802 50.21 -5.42 -8.97
CA ILE A 802 50.43 -4.88 -10.32
C ILE A 802 51.29 -5.81 -11.16
N GLU A 803 52.39 -6.36 -10.58
CA GLU A 803 53.27 -7.31 -11.26
C GLU A 803 52.54 -8.60 -11.63
N LEU A 804 51.83 -9.22 -10.68
CA LEU A 804 51.03 -10.42 -10.90
C LEU A 804 49.97 -10.21 -11.98
N LYS A 805 49.21 -9.11 -11.90
CA LYS A 805 48.16 -8.79 -12.88
C LYS A 805 48.74 -8.52 -14.28
N HIS A 806 49.91 -7.94 -14.36
CA HIS A 806 50.60 -7.75 -15.62
C HIS A 806 51.01 -9.11 -16.24
N GLU A 807 51.63 -10.01 -15.45
CA GLU A 807 52.00 -11.36 -15.90
C GLU A 807 50.77 -12.18 -16.38
N LEU A 808 49.61 -11.97 -15.75
CA LEU A 808 48.34 -12.63 -16.10
C LEU A 808 47.62 -11.99 -17.30
N GLY A 809 48.06 -10.82 -17.79
CA GLY A 809 47.32 -10.07 -18.82
C GLY A 809 46.00 -9.48 -18.34
N ALA A 810 45.78 -9.40 -17.02
CA ALA A 810 44.55 -8.90 -16.40
C ALA A 810 44.55 -7.36 -16.35
N TYR A 811 44.51 -6.72 -17.51
CA TYR A 811 44.70 -5.27 -17.65
C TYR A 811 43.70 -4.41 -16.89
N ARG A 812 42.44 -4.81 -16.81
CA ARG A 812 41.41 -4.08 -16.01
C ARG A 812 41.78 -4.10 -14.52
N ALA A 813 42.12 -5.27 -13.99
CA ALA A 813 42.51 -5.42 -12.60
C ALA A 813 43.83 -4.74 -12.30
N GLN A 814 44.78 -4.74 -13.27
CA GLN A 814 46.07 -4.03 -13.18
C GLN A 814 45.81 -2.50 -13.08
N ALA A 815 44.96 -1.96 -13.92
CA ALA A 815 44.61 -0.54 -13.89
C ALA A 815 43.96 -0.14 -12.55
N GLN A 816 43.14 -1.01 -11.95
CA GLN A 816 42.58 -0.77 -10.59
C GLN A 816 43.72 -0.63 -9.57
N SER A 817 44.67 -1.59 -9.52
CA SER A 817 45.76 -1.52 -8.55
C SER A 817 46.69 -0.32 -8.79
N LEU A 818 46.82 0.18 -10.02
CA LEU A 818 47.53 1.43 -10.34
C LEU A 818 46.78 2.65 -9.81
N THR A 819 45.45 2.68 -9.88
CA THR A 819 44.58 3.72 -9.30
C THR A 819 44.72 3.73 -7.78
N ASP A 820 44.68 2.54 -7.13
CA ASP A 820 44.88 2.41 -5.69
C ASP A 820 46.30 2.88 -5.26
N LEU A 821 47.32 2.59 -6.08
CA LEU A 821 48.70 3.07 -5.86
C LEU A 821 48.81 4.60 -6.05
N SER A 822 48.05 5.18 -6.98
CA SER A 822 47.94 6.63 -7.15
C SER A 822 47.40 7.29 -5.90
N SER A 823 46.26 6.79 -5.37
CA SER A 823 45.64 7.27 -4.12
C SER A 823 46.62 7.11 -2.94
N LEU A 824 47.34 6.00 -2.83
CA LEU A 824 48.36 5.81 -1.79
C LEU A 824 49.50 6.86 -1.90
N HIS A 825 50.00 7.16 -3.10
CA HIS A 825 50.99 8.20 -3.32
C HIS A 825 50.46 9.59 -2.96
N GLU A 826 49.20 9.90 -3.27
CA GLU A 826 48.51 11.11 -2.88
C GLU A 826 48.47 11.27 -1.35
N HIS A 827 48.02 10.21 -0.62
CA HIS A 827 48.01 10.21 0.85
C HIS A 827 49.38 10.51 1.45
N CYS A 828 50.47 10.10 0.79
CA CYS A 828 51.87 10.38 1.19
C CYS A 828 52.39 11.74 0.69
N GLY A 829 51.56 12.54 -0.03
CA GLY A 829 51.97 13.80 -0.64
C GLY A 829 52.94 13.66 -1.80
N ARG A 830 53.07 12.49 -2.42
CA ARG A 830 53.93 12.17 -3.56
C ARG A 830 53.18 12.36 -4.88
N TYR A 831 52.79 13.59 -5.17
CA TYR A 831 51.86 13.92 -6.26
C TYR A 831 52.40 13.60 -7.66
N ARG A 832 53.71 13.62 -7.88
CA ARG A 832 54.28 13.25 -9.18
C ARG A 832 54.15 11.76 -9.46
N GLU A 833 54.47 10.93 -8.47
CA GLU A 833 54.34 9.48 -8.55
C GLU A 833 52.84 9.09 -8.63
N ALA A 834 51.95 9.81 -7.94
CA ALA A 834 50.53 9.63 -8.07
C ALA A 834 50.03 9.89 -9.50
N ALA A 835 50.46 11.01 -10.11
CA ALA A 835 50.11 11.34 -11.49
C ALA A 835 50.67 10.31 -12.52
N GLU A 836 51.88 9.75 -12.30
CA GLU A 836 52.42 8.70 -13.15
C GLU A 836 51.61 7.41 -13.09
N ALA A 837 51.24 6.98 -11.89
CA ALA A 837 50.39 5.79 -11.70
C ALA A 837 49.02 5.98 -12.33
N ALA A 838 48.36 7.13 -12.10
CA ALA A 838 47.08 7.45 -12.68
C ALA A 838 47.09 7.48 -14.22
N ARG A 839 48.10 8.10 -14.84
CA ARG A 839 48.25 8.11 -16.32
C ARG A 839 48.40 6.70 -16.89
N HIS A 840 49.17 5.84 -16.23
CA HIS A 840 49.34 4.45 -16.66
C HIS A 840 48.00 3.67 -16.54
N ALA A 841 47.21 3.92 -15.46
CA ALA A 841 45.88 3.34 -15.32
C ALA A 841 44.92 3.82 -16.44
N ILE A 842 44.93 5.12 -16.77
CA ILE A 842 44.14 5.71 -17.87
C ILE A 842 44.48 5.05 -19.20
N GLU A 843 45.79 4.90 -19.51
CA GLU A 843 46.23 4.29 -20.74
C GLU A 843 45.74 2.84 -20.88
N LEU A 844 45.83 2.03 -19.81
CA LEU A 844 45.31 0.66 -19.80
C LEU A 844 43.80 0.62 -19.99
N ASN A 845 43.06 1.44 -19.25
CA ASN A 845 41.58 1.48 -19.31
C ASN A 845 41.12 1.93 -20.70
N HIS A 846 41.77 2.92 -21.31
CA HIS A 846 41.45 3.36 -22.65
C HIS A 846 41.66 2.24 -23.70
N ARG A 847 42.74 1.46 -23.58
CA ARG A 847 43.02 0.33 -24.48
C ARG A 847 42.00 -0.77 -24.45
N ILE A 848 41.39 -1.05 -23.30
CA ILE A 848 40.37 -2.10 -23.12
C ILE A 848 38.93 -1.58 -23.19
N GLY A 849 38.72 -0.26 -23.38
CA GLY A 849 37.39 0.36 -23.43
C GLY A 849 36.64 0.40 -22.07
N ALA A 850 37.42 0.39 -20.95
CA ALA A 850 36.80 0.43 -19.59
C ALA A 850 36.62 1.89 -19.14
N TRP A 851 35.63 2.58 -19.69
CA TRP A 851 35.38 4.01 -19.48
C TRP A 851 35.04 4.37 -18.03
N ASP A 852 34.36 3.47 -17.30
CA ASP A 852 34.05 3.58 -15.88
C ASP A 852 35.33 3.66 -15.02
N MET A 853 36.30 2.83 -15.30
CA MET A 853 37.60 2.80 -14.62
C MET A 853 38.53 3.94 -15.07
N GLU A 854 38.41 4.40 -16.33
CA GLU A 854 39.12 5.58 -16.82
C GLU A 854 38.66 6.84 -16.04
N ALA A 855 37.34 6.99 -15.74
CA ALA A 855 36.81 8.10 -14.96
C ALA A 855 37.39 8.14 -13.53
N LEU A 856 37.54 6.99 -12.88
CA LEU A 856 38.18 6.91 -11.55
C LEU A 856 39.66 7.34 -11.59
N ALA A 857 40.42 6.83 -12.54
CA ALA A 857 41.84 7.18 -12.72
C ALA A 857 42.02 8.66 -13.08
N LEU A 858 41.15 9.26 -13.90
CA LEU A 858 41.11 10.70 -14.20
C LEU A 858 40.82 11.54 -12.95
N THR A 859 39.94 11.06 -12.06
CA THR A 859 39.65 11.75 -10.78
C THR A 859 40.90 11.79 -9.90
N ASP A 860 41.66 10.69 -9.79
CA ASP A 860 42.87 10.65 -9.00
C ASP A 860 44.03 11.46 -9.67
N LEU A 861 44.05 11.49 -11.00
CA LEU A 861 44.98 12.39 -11.73
C LEU A 861 44.67 13.87 -11.44
N ALA A 862 43.37 14.24 -11.34
CA ALA A 862 43.00 15.58 -10.99
C ALA A 862 43.43 15.95 -9.56
N VAL A 863 43.32 15.04 -8.59
CA VAL A 863 43.82 15.23 -7.22
C VAL A 863 45.33 15.43 -7.22
N ALA A 864 46.06 14.62 -7.99
CA ALA A 864 47.52 14.76 -8.13
C ALA A 864 47.90 16.13 -8.75
N HIS A 865 47.17 16.62 -9.76
CA HIS A 865 47.37 17.95 -10.34
C HIS A 865 47.07 19.07 -9.35
N LEU A 866 45.99 18.95 -8.54
CA LEU A 866 45.72 19.92 -7.46
C LEU A 866 46.83 20.00 -6.43
N GLY A 867 47.44 18.86 -6.07
CA GLY A 867 48.56 18.79 -5.16
C GLY A 867 49.89 19.36 -5.73
N MET A 868 49.93 19.53 -7.05
CA MET A 868 51.08 20.17 -7.78
C MET A 868 50.74 21.62 -8.18
N ASP A 869 49.67 22.21 -7.71
CA ASP A 869 49.17 23.56 -8.06
C ASP A 869 48.91 23.75 -9.57
N GLN A 870 48.48 22.67 -10.25
CA GLN A 870 48.17 22.63 -11.67
C GLN A 870 46.63 22.64 -11.89
N ASP A 871 45.99 23.73 -11.46
CA ASP A 871 44.52 23.82 -11.34
C ASP A 871 43.79 23.69 -12.68
N GLU A 872 44.36 24.20 -13.79
CA GLU A 872 43.74 24.06 -15.12
C GLU A 872 43.79 22.60 -15.61
N GLN A 873 44.88 21.86 -15.38
CA GLN A 873 44.98 20.45 -15.74
C GLN A 873 44.02 19.60 -14.90
N ALA A 874 43.87 19.93 -13.61
CA ALA A 874 42.90 19.27 -12.77
C ALA A 874 41.43 19.50 -13.27
N GLY A 875 41.14 20.72 -13.70
CA GLY A 875 39.82 21.07 -14.30
C GLY A 875 39.54 20.23 -15.56
N ASN A 876 40.50 20.17 -16.48
CA ASN A 876 40.36 19.39 -17.73
C ASN A 876 40.08 17.90 -17.45
N CYS A 877 40.76 17.31 -16.44
CA CYS A 877 40.47 15.94 -16.04
C CYS A 877 39.05 15.75 -15.52
N LEU A 878 38.60 16.67 -14.64
CA LEU A 878 37.27 16.59 -14.05
C LEU A 878 36.16 16.83 -15.07
N ASP A 879 36.32 17.75 -16.03
CA ASP A 879 35.40 17.96 -17.14
C ASP A 879 35.25 16.68 -17.96
N ARG A 880 36.36 16.00 -18.23
CA ARG A 880 36.35 14.71 -18.93
C ARG A 880 35.62 13.62 -18.12
N VAL A 881 35.77 13.59 -16.79
CA VAL A 881 35.02 12.68 -15.90
C VAL A 881 33.52 12.94 -15.98
N LEU A 882 33.09 14.21 -15.96
CA LEU A 882 31.67 14.59 -16.07
C LEU A 882 31.09 14.16 -17.42
N GLU A 883 31.87 14.27 -18.53
CA GLU A 883 31.42 13.77 -19.84
C GLU A 883 31.24 12.25 -19.86
N LEU A 884 32.18 11.49 -19.28
CA LEU A 884 32.15 10.02 -19.27
C LEU A 884 30.99 9.46 -18.38
N ASN A 885 30.66 10.16 -17.31
CA ASN A 885 29.74 9.69 -16.27
C ASN A 885 28.32 10.33 -16.34
N ALA A 886 27.98 11.03 -17.42
CA ALA A 886 26.74 11.85 -17.50
C ALA A 886 25.43 11.11 -17.14
N GLU A 887 25.38 9.77 -17.16
CA GLU A 887 24.13 9.02 -16.99
C GLU A 887 24.16 7.85 -15.97
N SER A 888 25.29 7.44 -15.38
CA SER A 888 25.32 6.14 -14.68
C SER A 888 26.27 5.96 -13.48
N ALA A 889 26.98 6.98 -13.01
CA ALA A 889 27.91 6.81 -11.90
C ALA A 889 27.22 6.84 -10.52
N PRO A 890 27.73 6.07 -9.51
CA PRO A 890 27.22 6.10 -8.14
C PRO A 890 27.27 7.51 -7.54
N ALA A 891 26.25 7.84 -6.74
CA ALA A 891 26.15 9.15 -6.06
C ALA A 891 27.40 9.48 -5.22
N ALA A 892 28.00 8.48 -4.57
CA ALA A 892 29.23 8.64 -3.79
C ALA A 892 30.42 9.14 -4.63
N GLU A 893 30.63 8.59 -5.83
CA GLU A 893 31.70 8.98 -6.72
C GLU A 893 31.42 10.36 -7.32
N MET A 894 30.19 10.63 -7.74
CA MET A 894 29.81 11.92 -8.28
C MET A 894 29.87 13.04 -7.23
N SER A 895 29.57 12.74 -5.96
CA SER A 895 29.77 13.67 -4.85
C SER A 895 31.23 14.12 -4.74
N ARG A 896 32.21 13.19 -4.80
CA ARG A 896 33.65 13.47 -4.78
C ARG A 896 34.08 14.32 -6.00
N VAL A 897 33.60 13.95 -7.19
CA VAL A 897 33.89 14.71 -8.42
C VAL A 897 33.42 16.16 -8.30
N HIS A 898 32.17 16.38 -7.87
CA HIS A 898 31.66 17.74 -7.68
C HIS A 898 32.39 18.52 -6.56
N ALA A 899 32.84 17.86 -5.49
CA ALA A 899 33.62 18.50 -4.44
C ALA A 899 34.99 18.98 -4.99
N LEU A 900 35.66 18.14 -5.81
CA LEU A 900 36.90 18.50 -6.49
C LEU A 900 36.68 19.63 -7.52
N CYS A 901 35.60 19.60 -8.31
CA CYS A 901 35.24 20.70 -9.19
C CYS A 901 35.05 22.01 -8.40
N ALA A 902 34.40 21.94 -7.23
CA ALA A 902 34.23 23.12 -6.37
C ALA A 902 35.57 23.67 -5.91
N GLN A 903 36.55 22.80 -5.57
CA GLN A 903 37.90 23.20 -5.16
C GLN A 903 38.67 23.85 -6.32
N VAL A 904 38.66 23.23 -7.51
CA VAL A 904 39.30 23.79 -8.73
C VAL A 904 38.67 25.16 -9.06
N GLN A 905 37.35 25.25 -9.14
CA GLN A 905 36.69 26.52 -9.49
C GLN A 905 36.97 27.62 -8.46
N HIS A 906 37.08 27.27 -7.17
CA HIS A 906 37.46 28.22 -6.14
C HIS A 906 38.89 28.75 -6.33
N ARG A 907 39.90 27.86 -6.59
CA ARG A 907 41.29 28.21 -6.85
C ARG A 907 41.44 29.09 -8.11
N LEU A 908 40.62 28.83 -9.14
CA LEU A 908 40.55 29.67 -10.35
C LEU A 908 39.74 30.98 -10.16
N GLY A 909 39.23 31.27 -8.98
CA GLY A 909 38.51 32.51 -8.65
C GLY A 909 37.03 32.52 -9.06
N ALA A 910 36.48 31.44 -9.61
CA ALA A 910 35.11 31.29 -10.09
C ALA A 910 34.12 30.90 -8.94
N ASN A 911 34.00 31.71 -7.93
CA ASN A 911 33.30 31.39 -6.67
C ASN A 911 31.82 31.00 -6.87
N ALA A 912 31.13 31.55 -7.87
CA ALA A 912 29.74 31.20 -8.15
C ALA A 912 29.60 29.73 -8.66
N ALA A 913 30.53 29.30 -9.52
CA ALA A 913 30.61 27.93 -10.00
C ALA A 913 31.03 26.97 -8.85
N ALA A 914 32.01 27.37 -8.05
CA ALA A 914 32.43 26.61 -6.87
C ALA A 914 31.26 26.35 -5.91
N THR A 915 30.42 27.36 -5.63
CA THR A 915 29.24 27.21 -4.77
C THR A 915 28.21 26.23 -5.35
N ARG A 916 27.93 26.29 -6.66
CA ARG A 916 26.99 25.35 -7.29
C ARG A 916 27.49 23.91 -7.20
N HIS A 917 28.77 23.67 -7.50
CA HIS A 917 29.36 22.34 -7.39
C HIS A 917 29.40 21.86 -5.93
N ALA A 918 29.69 22.71 -4.95
CA ALA A 918 29.67 22.38 -3.54
C ALA A 918 28.25 21.97 -3.06
N GLN A 919 27.23 22.70 -3.48
CA GLN A 919 25.84 22.36 -3.17
C GLN A 919 25.47 20.99 -3.76
N ARG A 920 25.83 20.74 -5.03
CA ARG A 920 25.57 19.48 -5.68
C ARG A 920 26.30 18.31 -5.02
N ALA A 921 27.53 18.51 -4.58
CA ALA A 921 28.29 17.53 -3.82
C ALA A 921 27.58 17.14 -2.52
N LEU A 922 27.10 18.13 -1.75
CA LEU A 922 26.38 17.86 -0.48
C LEU A 922 25.04 17.16 -0.68
N GLU A 923 24.29 17.49 -1.75
CA GLU A 923 23.05 16.78 -2.09
C GLU A 923 23.31 15.28 -2.34
N LEU A 924 24.35 14.98 -3.13
CA LEU A 924 24.74 13.60 -3.44
C LEU A 924 25.34 12.89 -2.21
N ASP A 925 26.11 13.60 -1.37
CA ASP A 925 26.69 13.07 -0.13
C ASP A 925 25.59 12.64 0.86
N GLY A 926 24.51 13.41 0.98
CA GLY A 926 23.37 13.10 1.85
C GLY A 926 22.62 11.82 1.48
N SER A 927 22.67 11.41 0.21
CA SER A 927 22.08 10.16 -0.30
C SER A 927 23.04 8.96 -0.28
N SER A 928 24.34 9.21 -0.06
CA SER A 928 25.41 8.20 -0.08
C SER A 928 25.54 7.50 1.28
N ARG A 929 25.81 6.19 1.26
CA ARG A 929 26.17 5.40 2.44
C ARG A 929 27.63 4.90 2.37
N ALA A 930 28.51 5.71 1.85
CA ALA A 930 29.94 5.44 1.70
C ALA A 930 30.78 6.30 2.66
N PRO A 931 31.00 5.91 3.92
CA PRO A 931 31.59 6.77 4.93
C PRO A 931 33.00 7.25 4.58
N LEU A 932 33.81 6.42 3.89
CA LEU A 932 35.13 6.81 3.43
C LEU A 932 35.07 7.99 2.43
N ARG A 933 34.13 7.96 1.49
CA ARG A 933 33.90 9.06 0.53
C ARG A 933 33.30 10.29 1.21
N GLN A 934 32.34 10.09 2.13
CA GLN A 934 31.72 11.19 2.89
C GLN A 934 32.77 12.00 3.69
N ALA A 935 33.71 11.35 4.35
CA ALA A 935 34.77 12.04 5.07
C ALA A 935 35.65 12.88 4.13
N ALA A 936 36.08 12.31 3.01
CA ALA A 936 36.90 13.03 2.03
C ALA A 936 36.16 14.22 1.38
N VAL A 937 34.89 14.02 0.97
CA VAL A 937 34.04 15.08 0.38
C VAL A 937 33.91 16.26 1.33
N ARG A 938 33.60 16.02 2.60
CA ARG A 938 33.42 17.07 3.60
C ARG A 938 34.71 17.81 3.91
N ASN A 939 35.84 17.12 3.91
CA ASN A 939 37.15 17.77 4.04
C ASN A 939 37.45 18.70 2.86
N ILE A 940 37.25 18.25 1.61
CA ILE A 940 37.43 19.06 0.41
C ILE A 940 36.55 20.31 0.46
N LEU A 941 35.25 20.14 0.79
CA LEU A 941 34.29 21.25 0.86
C LEU A 941 34.59 22.19 2.04
N GLY A 942 35.08 21.68 3.15
CA GLY A 942 35.56 22.47 4.27
C GLY A 942 36.68 23.43 3.85
N VAL A 943 37.64 22.97 3.06
CA VAL A 943 38.72 23.81 2.47
C VAL A 943 38.14 24.89 1.54
N VAL A 944 37.17 24.54 0.68
CA VAL A 944 36.51 25.50 -0.22
C VAL A 944 35.76 26.57 0.58
N TYR A 945 35.00 26.19 1.62
CA TYR A 945 34.26 27.17 2.45
C TYR A 945 35.18 28.04 3.29
N LEU A 946 36.29 27.51 3.77
CA LEU A 946 37.33 28.29 4.44
C LEU A 946 37.89 29.37 3.52
N GLY A 947 38.24 29.02 2.27
CA GLY A 947 38.72 29.98 1.28
C GLY A 947 37.70 31.04 0.86
N GLN A 948 36.39 30.75 0.98
CA GLN A 948 35.31 31.68 0.75
C GLN A 948 34.97 32.57 1.98
N GLY A 949 35.70 32.41 3.08
CA GLY A 949 35.46 33.17 4.32
C GLY A 949 34.26 32.68 5.17
N ARG A 950 33.73 31.51 4.89
CA ARG A 950 32.61 30.85 5.57
C ARG A 950 33.11 29.99 6.72
N TYR A 951 33.77 30.59 7.71
CA TYR A 951 34.55 29.85 8.72
C TYR A 951 33.75 28.87 9.58
N THR A 952 32.53 29.24 10.00
CA THR A 952 31.66 28.33 10.79
C THR A 952 31.27 27.10 9.98
N ALA A 953 30.79 27.29 8.75
CA ALA A 953 30.40 26.18 7.90
C ALA A 953 31.58 25.26 7.53
N ALA A 954 32.80 25.85 7.38
CA ALA A 954 34.01 25.07 7.20
C ALA A 954 34.34 24.20 8.42
N ALA A 955 34.22 24.78 9.64
CA ALA A 955 34.43 24.07 10.89
C ALA A 955 33.41 22.93 11.08
N ASP A 956 32.14 23.16 10.78
CA ASP A 956 31.09 22.13 10.84
C ASP A 956 31.40 20.95 9.90
N LEU A 957 31.82 21.23 8.65
CA LEU A 957 32.17 20.18 7.68
C LEU A 957 33.38 19.37 8.13
N HIS A 958 34.43 20.03 8.63
CA HIS A 958 35.63 19.32 9.11
C HIS A 958 35.35 18.53 10.38
N THR A 959 34.48 19.02 11.28
CA THR A 959 34.02 18.26 12.45
C THR A 959 33.30 16.99 12.03
N ALA A 960 32.33 17.09 11.11
CA ALA A 960 31.61 15.96 10.60
C ALA A 960 32.53 14.97 9.84
N ALA A 961 33.51 15.45 9.10
CA ALA A 961 34.53 14.64 8.45
C ALA A 961 35.39 13.87 9.47
N HIS A 962 35.78 14.53 10.55
CA HIS A 962 36.57 13.92 11.62
C HIS A 962 35.81 12.80 12.33
N ASP A 963 34.55 13.05 12.68
CA ASP A 963 33.71 12.08 13.35
C ASP A 963 33.51 10.81 12.50
N ILE A 964 33.19 11.00 11.23
CA ILE A 964 33.05 9.87 10.28
C ILE A 964 34.37 9.13 10.11
N ALA A 965 35.45 9.83 9.80
CA ALA A 965 36.74 9.21 9.54
C ALA A 965 37.28 8.44 10.76
N THR A 966 37.09 8.99 11.97
CA THR A 966 37.47 8.33 13.21
C THR A 966 36.60 7.10 13.48
N GLY A 967 35.29 7.19 13.20
CA GLY A 967 34.37 6.08 13.39
C GLY A 967 34.70 4.85 12.53
N VAL A 968 35.24 5.06 11.33
CA VAL A 968 35.66 3.95 10.42
C VAL A 968 37.14 3.68 10.40
N GLY A 969 37.97 4.38 11.17
CA GLY A 969 39.42 4.18 11.20
C GLY A 969 40.17 4.74 9.98
N TYR A 970 39.62 5.71 9.24
CA TYR A 970 40.23 6.34 8.08
C TYR A 970 41.18 7.46 8.52
N ARG A 971 42.38 7.09 8.97
CA ARG A 971 43.33 7.94 9.70
C ARG A 971 43.77 9.20 8.99
N ILE A 972 44.02 9.13 7.67
CA ILE A 972 44.50 10.29 6.90
C ILE A 972 43.42 11.38 6.81
N GLU A 973 42.14 10.99 6.58
CA GLU A 973 41.06 11.94 6.51
C GLU A 973 40.70 12.52 7.89
N ALA A 974 40.89 11.76 8.97
CA ALA A 974 40.76 12.27 10.34
C ALA A 974 41.84 13.33 10.63
N ALA A 975 43.10 13.11 10.21
CA ALA A 975 44.19 14.08 10.35
C ALA A 975 43.96 15.35 9.52
N ARG A 976 43.50 15.20 8.26
CA ARG A 976 43.12 16.32 7.38
C ARG A 976 41.98 17.13 7.99
N ALA A 977 40.97 16.47 8.58
CA ALA A 977 39.85 17.14 9.23
C ALA A 977 40.29 17.98 10.45
N LEU A 978 41.23 17.46 11.29
CA LEU A 978 41.81 18.19 12.40
C LEU A 978 42.59 19.42 11.93
N ALA A 979 43.36 19.29 10.84
CA ALA A 979 44.13 20.40 10.24
C ALA A 979 43.17 21.47 9.68
N GLY A 980 42.12 21.06 8.96
CA GLY A 980 41.09 21.96 8.41
C GLY A 980 40.29 22.68 9.52
N LEU A 981 39.94 21.97 10.58
CA LEU A 981 39.26 22.55 11.74
C LEU A 981 40.13 23.57 12.45
N SER A 982 41.43 23.29 12.65
CA SER A 982 42.37 24.26 13.18
C SER A 982 42.45 25.52 12.30
N ALA A 983 42.49 25.36 10.98
CA ALA A 983 42.56 26.51 10.05
C ALA A 983 41.26 27.33 10.09
N ALA A 984 40.09 26.67 10.14
CA ALA A 984 38.78 27.35 10.22
C ALA A 984 38.57 28.11 11.52
N LEU A 985 38.94 27.55 12.66
CA LEU A 985 38.83 28.19 13.98
C LEU A 985 39.79 29.37 14.08
N ARG A 986 41.02 29.27 13.58
CA ARG A 986 41.98 30.35 13.56
C ARG A 986 41.47 31.52 12.73
N ALA A 987 40.95 31.25 11.56
CA ALA A 987 40.35 32.29 10.69
C ALA A 987 39.09 32.89 11.31
N GLY A 988 38.34 32.16 12.12
CA GLY A 988 37.18 32.58 12.90
C GLY A 988 37.54 33.35 14.19
N GLY A 989 38.85 33.42 14.59
CA GLY A 989 39.35 34.17 15.75
C GLY A 989 39.57 33.37 17.02
N ASP A 990 39.25 32.08 17.06
CA ASP A 990 39.51 31.18 18.18
C ASP A 990 40.90 30.54 18.04
N THR A 991 41.90 31.26 18.50
CA THR A 991 43.31 30.83 18.34
C THR A 991 43.71 29.74 19.33
N GLU A 992 43.09 29.66 20.51
CA GLU A 992 43.39 28.67 21.54
C GLU A 992 42.93 27.26 21.09
N ALA A 993 41.69 27.11 20.68
CA ALA A 993 41.18 25.89 20.15
C ALA A 993 41.89 25.45 18.85
N ALA A 994 42.22 26.43 17.99
CA ALA A 994 42.97 26.17 16.76
C ALA A 994 44.35 25.56 17.03
N ASP A 995 45.09 26.02 18.07
CA ASP A 995 46.41 25.48 18.41
C ASP A 995 46.31 24.05 18.99
N ASP A 996 45.29 23.69 19.74
CA ASP A 996 45.02 22.35 20.20
C ASP A 996 44.83 21.38 19.01
N TYR A 997 43.86 21.72 18.12
CA TYR A 997 43.61 20.90 16.93
C TYR A 997 44.83 20.77 16.00
N ARG A 998 45.63 21.83 15.88
CA ARG A 998 46.88 21.77 15.13
C ARG A 998 47.87 20.76 15.74
N GLY A 999 48.00 20.75 17.07
CA GLY A 999 48.85 19.80 17.77
C GLY A 999 48.40 18.35 17.56
N ARG A 1000 47.09 18.11 17.64
CA ARG A 1000 46.49 16.78 17.39
C ARG A 1000 46.70 16.34 15.92
N ALA A 1001 46.45 17.19 14.95
CA ALA A 1001 46.68 16.92 13.54
C ALA A 1001 48.16 16.57 13.26
N ALA A 1002 49.09 17.35 13.82
CA ALA A 1002 50.51 17.10 13.68
C ALA A 1002 50.93 15.71 14.23
N ALA A 1003 50.43 15.35 15.38
CA ALA A 1003 50.66 14.04 16.01
C ALA A 1003 50.15 12.88 15.14
N GLU A 1004 48.95 13.01 14.54
CA GLU A 1004 48.41 12.00 13.63
C GLU A 1004 49.24 11.88 12.34
N PHE A 1005 49.63 13.01 11.70
CA PHE A 1005 50.50 12.99 10.52
C PHE A 1005 51.90 12.40 10.82
N ASP A 1006 52.44 12.66 12.00
CA ASP A 1006 53.71 12.07 12.43
C ASP A 1006 53.62 10.54 12.59
N GLN A 1007 52.50 10.05 13.20
CA GLN A 1007 52.27 8.62 13.30
C GLN A 1007 52.06 7.93 11.94
N LEU A 1008 51.47 8.66 10.97
CA LEU A 1008 51.33 8.19 9.57
C LEU A 1008 52.61 8.33 8.75
N GLY A 1009 53.68 8.88 9.29
CA GLY A 1009 54.94 9.10 8.58
C GLY A 1009 54.85 10.14 7.47
N ILE A 1010 53.91 11.12 7.53
CA ILE A 1010 53.75 12.14 6.52
C ILE A 1010 54.62 13.33 6.82
N PRO A 1011 55.52 13.74 5.90
CA PRO A 1011 56.44 14.88 6.10
C PRO A 1011 55.71 16.20 6.29
N SER A 1012 56.26 17.13 7.06
CA SER A 1012 55.64 18.42 7.39
C SER A 1012 55.27 19.28 6.18
N GLY A 1013 55.98 19.14 5.05
CA GLY A 1013 55.68 19.84 3.80
C GLY A 1013 54.46 19.30 3.01
N ASN A 1014 53.93 18.14 3.42
CA ASN A 1014 52.85 17.41 2.72
C ASN A 1014 51.55 17.27 3.58
N ARG A 1015 51.43 18.10 4.64
CA ARG A 1015 50.32 18.00 5.65
C ARG A 1015 49.19 18.96 5.35
N THR A 1016 48.75 19.08 4.11
CA THR A 1016 47.64 19.99 3.72
C THR A 1016 46.40 19.24 3.39
#